data_c24e982f4e9a2b8a0519b4bc7493e8ee
#
_entry.id   c24e982f4e9a2b8a0519b4bc7493e8ee
#
_cell.length_a   1.000
_cell.length_b   1.000
_cell.length_c   1.000
_cell.angle_alpha   90.00
_cell.angle_beta   90.00
_cell.angle_gamma   90.00
#
_symmetry.space_group_name_H-M   'P 1'
#
loop_
_entity.id
_entity.type
_entity.pdbx_description
1 polymer ?
#
loop_
_entity_poly.entity_id
_entity_poly.type
_entity_poly.pdbx_seq_one_letter_code
_entity_poly.pdbx_strand_id
1 'polypeptide(L)'
;MSEKVTVKVERNILHLPAIALRGLVVFPNNLLHFEVGRDKSIAAVEWAVRNKSEVFLIAQKDMKAEDPKAEEMYQYGVVAEIKQVMRVSDDLVRILVEGKFRAKRTELDTEGSFLLASVRPAPVRPIKAEEETEAEALLRNVKTSFDAVLSMNPRISKDVVFAVTSNNDPAFLCEYIPANLLFRFEDKQAVMEESTLIGRLRLLVERLHRERRMLEIDKEIAQKVDEAMDKNQRDYYLHEQMHMISQELGEDDDTTAEAEEYRRRIQELHLDEEREKKLLKEVDRLAKMQSSNQEGTVIRTYLDTCLDLPWNSFTEDDLDIAKAQRILDRDHYGLKKVKDRILEVLAVRKLAPDVKGQIICLVGPPGVGKTSIARSIAESLNRKYVRISLGGVRDEAEIRGHRRTYIGAMPGKIINAMISAKSSNPLMLLDEIDKLAGDFRGDPAAALLEALDPEQNTTFNDHFIDMPFDLSHVLFITTANDLSVIPGPLRDRMDVIELPSYTRVEKYNIARKHLVPKQLKACGLAGKVTFSQSALYGIIDGYTREAGVRTLERTITSVLRKCARKIASGEAENVSVTGSSLEELLGPRFVKPDFLNRTNAIGIANGLAWTSIGGETLPIEVQVMDNGSGKITVTGSLGDVMKESAQLAITYVRVHAEEYGIDPERLKKCDLHIHAPEGAVPKDGPSAGVTLTTALVSCLSGIPVRGDVAMTGEITLHGNVLPIGGLREKSMAAYREGMKTVLIPKDNVPDLYEVDDEVKKNLTFLPMSDLAQVLNAALLKPKSVSARHPHPAKKAKPVEAAIPPAPEKPKPGAVC
;
A
#
# COMPACT_ATOMS: atom_id res chain seq x y z
N MET A 1 43.77 52.24 -27.43
CA MET A 1 44.06 51.50 -26.21
C MET A 1 43.17 50.26 -26.22
N SER A 2 43.71 49.13 -26.57
CA SER A 2 42.99 47.87 -26.72
C SER A 2 43.21 47.10 -25.43
N GLU A 3 42.12 46.91 -24.65
CA GLU A 3 42.13 46.02 -23.48
C GLU A 3 42.22 44.57 -23.96
N LYS A 4 43.36 43.97 -23.68
CA LYS A 4 43.55 42.52 -23.80
C LYS A 4 42.80 41.83 -22.67
N VAL A 5 41.60 41.33 -22.94
CA VAL A 5 40.94 40.35 -22.10
C VAL A 5 41.74 39.05 -22.17
N THR A 6 42.51 38.79 -21.15
CA THR A 6 43.21 37.51 -20.95
C THR A 6 42.21 36.48 -20.50
N VAL A 7 41.65 35.71 -21.44
CA VAL A 7 40.89 34.50 -21.13
C VAL A 7 41.88 33.48 -20.59
N LYS A 8 41.88 33.26 -19.27
CA LYS A 8 42.49 32.12 -18.64
C LYS A 8 41.70 30.88 -19.07
N VAL A 9 42.23 30.16 -20.06
CA VAL A 9 41.77 28.82 -20.39
C VAL A 9 42.04 27.93 -19.17
N GLU A 10 41.03 27.56 -18.42
CA GLU A 10 41.13 26.56 -17.33
C GLU A 10 41.36 25.18 -17.96
N ARG A 11 42.61 24.82 -18.15
CA ARG A 11 43.05 23.49 -18.54
C ARG A 11 42.93 22.56 -17.35
N ASN A 12 41.86 21.77 -17.22
CA ASN A 12 41.72 20.54 -16.42
C ASN A 12 40.29 20.30 -15.87
N ILE A 13 39.27 20.68 -16.60
CA ILE A 13 37.89 20.26 -16.26
C ILE A 13 37.56 19.06 -17.15
N LEU A 14 37.13 17.95 -16.54
CA LEU A 14 36.66 16.77 -17.22
C LEU A 14 35.11 16.76 -17.13
N HIS A 15 34.46 16.45 -18.25
CA HIS A 15 33.00 16.26 -18.29
C HIS A 15 32.73 14.78 -18.37
N LEU A 16 32.23 14.21 -17.27
CA LEU A 16 32.05 12.76 -17.10
C LEU A 16 30.63 12.42 -16.71
N PRO A 17 30.08 11.29 -17.19
CA PRO A 17 28.83 10.76 -16.67
C PRO A 17 29.00 10.46 -15.18
N ALA A 18 28.02 10.87 -14.35
CA ALA A 18 28.07 10.71 -12.93
C ALA A 18 27.08 9.66 -12.45
N ILE A 19 27.50 8.89 -11.44
CA ILE A 19 26.67 7.89 -10.77
C ILE A 19 26.54 8.29 -9.31
N ALA A 20 25.30 8.50 -8.85
CA ALA A 20 24.99 8.80 -7.46
C ALA A 20 24.95 7.52 -6.62
N LEU A 21 25.81 7.43 -5.60
CA LEU A 21 25.97 6.28 -4.72
C LEU A 21 25.17 6.45 -3.43
N ARG A 22 24.44 5.41 -3.03
CA ARG A 22 23.68 5.36 -1.75
C ARG A 22 24.48 4.66 -0.67
N GLY A 23 24.88 5.39 0.38
CA GLY A 23 25.57 4.82 1.54
C GLY A 23 26.91 4.19 1.22
N LEU A 24 27.50 4.48 0.06
CA LEU A 24 28.73 3.94 -0.43
C LEU A 24 29.69 5.05 -0.82
N VAL A 25 30.96 4.90 -0.43
CA VAL A 25 32.06 5.79 -0.84
C VAL A 25 33.15 4.94 -1.47
N VAL A 26 33.55 5.29 -2.68
CA VAL A 26 34.62 4.63 -3.41
C VAL A 26 35.89 5.43 -3.22
N PHE A 27 37.02 4.75 -2.98
CA PHE A 27 38.34 5.37 -2.87
C PHE A 27 39.17 5.10 -4.11
N PRO A 28 40.20 5.94 -4.42
CA PRO A 28 41.17 5.64 -5.45
C PRO A 28 41.85 4.28 -5.21
N ASN A 29 42.30 3.65 -6.30
CA ASN A 29 42.97 2.33 -6.29
C ASN A 29 42.14 1.19 -5.65
N ASN A 30 40.83 1.39 -5.46
CA ASN A 30 39.95 0.36 -4.92
C ASN A 30 39.09 -0.24 -6.03
N LEU A 31 39.03 -1.57 -6.05
CA LEU A 31 38.19 -2.35 -6.95
C LEU A 31 36.92 -2.75 -6.22
N LEU A 32 35.78 -2.30 -6.71
CA LEU A 32 34.51 -2.52 -6.03
C LEU A 32 33.41 -2.88 -7.03
N HIS A 33 32.54 -3.80 -6.64
CA HIS A 33 31.33 -4.12 -7.38
C HIS A 33 30.10 -3.64 -6.62
N PHE A 34 29.15 -3.09 -7.34
CA PHE A 34 27.84 -2.68 -6.80
C PHE A 34 26.77 -2.70 -7.88
N GLU A 35 25.53 -2.61 -7.44
CA GLU A 35 24.35 -2.64 -8.30
C GLU A 35 23.83 -1.24 -8.57
N VAL A 36 23.44 -1.01 -9.81
CA VAL A 36 22.89 0.24 -10.33
C VAL A 36 21.49 -0.05 -10.85
N GLY A 37 20.48 0.55 -10.23
CA GLY A 37 19.06 0.33 -10.57
C GLY A 37 18.28 1.60 -10.90
N ARG A 38 18.93 2.77 -11.00
CA ARG A 38 18.26 4.01 -11.41
C ARG A 38 18.44 4.24 -12.89
N ASP A 39 17.40 4.63 -13.61
CA ASP A 39 17.42 4.86 -15.07
C ASP A 39 18.54 5.81 -15.49
N LYS A 40 18.68 6.95 -14.80
CA LYS A 40 19.75 7.93 -15.07
C LYS A 40 21.15 7.35 -14.83
N SER A 41 21.31 6.49 -13.85
CA SER A 41 22.60 5.86 -13.54
C SER A 41 22.91 4.72 -14.49
N ILE A 42 21.92 3.94 -14.92
CA ILE A 42 22.05 2.90 -15.96
C ILE A 42 22.44 3.56 -17.29
N ALA A 43 21.77 4.65 -17.67
CA ALA A 43 22.09 5.41 -18.87
C ALA A 43 23.52 5.97 -18.83
N ALA A 44 23.98 6.44 -17.65
CA ALA A 44 25.36 6.88 -17.45
C ALA A 44 26.37 5.76 -17.68
N VAL A 45 26.11 4.56 -17.15
CA VAL A 45 26.94 3.36 -17.34
C VAL A 45 26.98 2.94 -18.81
N GLU A 46 25.82 2.85 -19.48
CA GLU A 46 25.72 2.47 -20.87
C GLU A 46 26.46 3.44 -21.77
N TRP A 47 26.29 4.76 -21.50
CA TRP A 47 27.01 5.78 -22.25
C TRP A 47 28.52 5.68 -22.04
N ALA A 48 28.98 5.49 -20.81
CA ALA A 48 30.40 5.37 -20.49
C ALA A 48 31.05 4.16 -21.17
N VAL A 49 30.38 3.01 -21.13
CA VAL A 49 30.87 1.77 -21.78
C VAL A 49 30.94 1.93 -23.29
N ARG A 50 29.88 2.51 -23.91
CA ARG A 50 29.84 2.73 -25.38
C ARG A 50 30.95 3.67 -25.87
N ASN A 51 31.25 4.70 -25.07
CA ASN A 51 32.23 5.71 -25.43
C ASN A 51 33.64 5.43 -24.84
N LYS A 52 33.83 4.30 -24.13
CA LYS A 52 35.06 3.99 -23.39
C LYS A 52 35.51 5.13 -22.47
N SER A 53 34.56 5.78 -21.82
CA SER A 53 34.75 6.91 -20.93
C SER A 53 34.81 6.46 -19.48
N GLU A 54 35.56 7.21 -18.69
CA GLU A 54 35.50 7.10 -17.22
C GLU A 54 34.16 7.63 -16.69
N VAL A 55 33.82 7.24 -15.49
CA VAL A 55 32.61 7.69 -14.75
C VAL A 55 33.02 8.42 -13.47
N PHE A 56 32.20 9.39 -13.06
CA PHE A 56 32.39 10.07 -11.78
C PHE A 56 31.44 9.49 -10.73
N LEU A 57 32.02 8.84 -9.71
CA LEU A 57 31.28 8.23 -8.60
C LEU A 57 31.18 9.22 -7.45
N ILE A 58 29.96 9.59 -7.07
CA ILE A 58 29.71 10.59 -6.05
C ILE A 58 28.64 10.11 -5.05
N ALA A 59 28.88 10.24 -3.74
CA ALA A 59 27.92 9.86 -2.72
C ALA A 59 26.83 10.91 -2.56
N GLN A 60 25.60 10.45 -2.29
CA GLN A 60 24.48 11.32 -1.89
C GLN A 60 24.41 11.47 -0.37
N LYS A 61 23.93 12.63 0.11
CA LYS A 61 23.81 12.93 1.54
C LYS A 61 22.62 12.23 2.19
N ASP A 62 21.47 12.25 1.52
CA ASP A 62 20.26 11.56 2.00
C ASP A 62 20.08 10.23 1.26
N MET A 63 20.16 9.12 1.99
CA MET A 63 19.98 7.77 1.43
C MET A 63 18.55 7.50 0.92
N LYS A 64 17.56 8.29 1.32
CA LYS A 64 16.16 8.09 0.93
C LYS A 64 15.77 8.79 -0.37
N ALA A 65 16.57 9.76 -0.84
CA ALA A 65 16.27 10.48 -2.07
C ALA A 65 16.42 9.56 -3.30
N GLU A 66 15.37 9.44 -4.11
CA GLU A 66 15.40 8.64 -5.34
C GLU A 66 16.08 9.36 -6.50
N ASP A 67 15.80 10.62 -6.72
CA ASP A 67 16.44 11.49 -7.73
C ASP A 67 17.12 12.69 -7.04
N PRO A 68 18.35 12.51 -6.53
CA PRO A 68 19.02 13.52 -5.72
C PRO A 68 19.42 14.73 -6.57
N LYS A 69 19.11 15.93 -6.07
CA LYS A 69 19.54 17.20 -6.67
C LYS A 69 21.01 17.46 -6.41
N ALA A 70 21.58 18.41 -7.15
CA ALA A 70 22.99 18.77 -7.01
C ALA A 70 23.42 19.17 -5.59
N GLU A 71 22.52 19.78 -4.80
CA GLU A 71 22.76 20.20 -3.41
C GLU A 71 22.76 19.02 -2.42
N GLU A 72 22.08 17.95 -2.76
CA GLU A 72 21.94 16.73 -1.94
C GLU A 72 23.09 15.75 -2.16
N MET A 73 24.03 16.07 -3.03
CA MET A 73 25.23 15.29 -3.24
C MET A 73 26.45 15.96 -2.63
N TYR A 74 27.43 15.15 -2.27
CA TYR A 74 28.71 15.64 -1.78
C TYR A 74 29.50 16.36 -2.90
N GLN A 75 30.53 17.11 -2.54
CA GLN A 75 31.36 17.85 -3.50
C GLN A 75 32.52 17.02 -4.05
N TYR A 76 32.99 16.04 -3.30
CA TYR A 76 34.13 15.21 -3.65
C TYR A 76 33.69 13.80 -3.95
N GLY A 77 34.27 13.22 -4.97
CA GLY A 77 34.07 11.85 -5.41
C GLY A 77 35.30 11.31 -6.09
N VAL A 78 35.15 10.19 -6.77
CA VAL A 78 36.24 9.49 -7.46
C VAL A 78 35.88 9.32 -8.94
N VAL A 79 36.86 9.62 -9.79
CA VAL A 79 36.82 9.22 -11.19
C VAL A 79 37.24 7.75 -11.27
N ALA A 80 36.40 6.94 -11.87
CA ALA A 80 36.59 5.50 -11.92
C ALA A 80 36.45 4.96 -13.36
N GLU A 81 37.11 3.85 -13.60
CA GLU A 81 36.98 3.08 -14.83
C GLU A 81 36.06 1.87 -14.60
N ILE A 82 35.13 1.65 -15.51
CA ILE A 82 34.26 0.47 -15.48
C ILE A 82 35.02 -0.70 -16.10
N LYS A 83 35.32 -1.73 -15.30
CA LYS A 83 36.04 -2.92 -15.75
C LYS A 83 35.13 -4.00 -16.29
N GLN A 84 33.97 -4.15 -15.70
CA GLN A 84 33.00 -5.17 -16.09
C GLN A 84 31.58 -4.69 -15.85
N VAL A 85 30.67 -5.06 -16.75
CA VAL A 85 29.23 -4.80 -16.63
C VAL A 85 28.50 -6.12 -16.80
N MET A 86 27.60 -6.43 -15.88
CA MET A 86 26.73 -7.60 -15.92
C MET A 86 25.29 -7.15 -15.76
N ARG A 87 24.46 -7.40 -16.75
CA ARG A 87 23.02 -7.10 -16.68
C ARG A 87 22.34 -8.21 -15.89
N VAL A 88 21.69 -7.87 -14.78
CA VAL A 88 21.01 -8.82 -13.90
C VAL A 88 19.52 -8.91 -14.29
N SER A 89 18.90 -7.75 -14.60
CA SER A 89 17.55 -7.63 -15.15
C SER A 89 17.47 -6.39 -16.05
N ASP A 90 16.31 -6.09 -16.60
CA ASP A 90 16.13 -4.88 -17.45
C ASP A 90 16.38 -3.60 -16.64
N ASP A 91 16.04 -3.58 -15.35
CA ASP A 91 16.14 -2.43 -14.45
C ASP A 91 17.34 -2.52 -13.46
N LEU A 92 18.23 -3.52 -13.59
CA LEU A 92 19.33 -3.71 -12.64
C LEU A 92 20.60 -4.15 -13.33
N VAL A 93 21.65 -3.35 -13.18
CA VAL A 93 22.97 -3.59 -13.75
C VAL A 93 24.01 -3.67 -12.64
N ARG A 94 24.79 -4.75 -12.58
CA ARG A 94 25.94 -4.89 -11.67
C ARG A 94 27.19 -4.47 -12.39
N ILE A 95 27.94 -3.56 -11.79
CA ILE A 95 29.20 -3.06 -12.38
C ILE A 95 30.38 -3.33 -11.45
N LEU A 96 31.53 -3.60 -12.04
CA LEU A 96 32.82 -3.64 -11.37
C LEU A 96 33.60 -2.39 -11.79
N VAL A 97 33.98 -1.57 -10.82
CA VAL A 97 34.68 -0.32 -11.05
C VAL A 97 36.03 -0.30 -10.35
N GLU A 98 37.00 0.34 -10.95
CA GLU A 98 38.29 0.69 -10.34
C GLU A 98 38.38 2.20 -10.18
N GLY A 99 38.50 2.69 -8.95
CA GLY A 99 38.73 4.09 -8.66
C GLY A 99 40.12 4.52 -9.14
N LYS A 100 40.19 5.59 -9.94
CA LYS A 100 41.47 6.10 -10.46
C LYS A 100 42.03 7.25 -9.62
N PHE A 101 41.28 8.31 -9.49
CA PHE A 101 41.72 9.47 -8.73
C PHE A 101 40.55 10.25 -8.15
N ARG A 102 40.81 10.97 -7.07
CA ARG A 102 39.89 11.88 -6.41
C ARG A 102 39.62 13.13 -7.24
N ALA A 103 38.41 13.54 -7.36
CA ALA A 103 38.02 14.75 -8.07
C ALA A 103 36.98 15.56 -7.28
N LYS A 104 36.99 16.87 -7.47
CA LYS A 104 35.99 17.78 -6.95
C LYS A 104 35.04 18.20 -8.07
N ARG A 105 33.76 18.12 -7.81
CA ARG A 105 32.70 18.55 -8.68
C ARG A 105 32.65 20.10 -8.71
N THR A 106 32.60 20.69 -9.89
CA THR A 106 32.35 22.13 -10.10
C THR A 106 30.90 22.38 -10.47
N GLU A 107 30.34 21.55 -11.36
CA GLU A 107 28.96 21.63 -11.80
C GLU A 107 28.38 20.22 -11.93
N LEU A 108 27.06 20.11 -11.84
CA LEU A 108 26.33 18.87 -12.08
C LEU A 108 25.04 19.20 -12.83
N ASP A 109 24.95 18.71 -14.04
CA ASP A 109 23.72 18.76 -14.82
C ASP A 109 22.85 17.54 -14.49
N THR A 110 21.62 17.82 -14.05
CA THR A 110 20.63 16.81 -13.66
C THR A 110 19.46 16.73 -14.64
N GLU A 111 19.39 17.61 -15.67
CA GLU A 111 18.27 17.71 -16.60
C GLU A 111 18.39 16.73 -17.78
N GLY A 112 19.59 16.21 -18.07
CA GLY A 112 19.86 15.26 -19.15
C GLY A 112 19.30 13.85 -18.90
N SER A 113 19.46 12.97 -19.90
CA SER A 113 19.13 11.53 -19.79
C SER A 113 19.95 10.79 -18.73
N PHE A 114 21.07 11.34 -18.32
CA PHE A 114 21.93 10.90 -17.22
C PHE A 114 22.61 12.11 -16.57
N LEU A 115 23.12 11.92 -15.36
CA LEU A 115 23.85 12.95 -14.63
C LEU A 115 25.19 13.22 -15.32
N LEU A 116 25.46 14.47 -15.71
CA LEU A 116 26.73 14.88 -16.27
C LEU A 116 27.46 15.79 -15.29
N ALA A 117 28.62 15.39 -14.82
CA ALA A 117 29.42 16.16 -13.88
C ALA A 117 30.61 16.81 -14.56
N SER A 118 30.79 18.11 -14.33
CA SER A 118 32.03 18.80 -14.57
C SER A 118 32.93 18.67 -13.36
N VAL A 119 34.04 17.97 -13.48
CA VAL A 119 34.93 17.67 -12.37
C VAL A 119 36.35 18.15 -12.61
N ARG A 120 37.01 18.54 -11.54
CA ARG A 120 38.43 18.92 -11.54
C ARG A 120 39.20 17.91 -10.66
N PRO A 121 40.32 17.35 -11.16
CA PRO A 121 41.20 16.53 -10.29
C PRO A 121 41.57 17.29 -9.03
N ALA A 122 41.43 16.63 -7.90
CA ALA A 122 41.67 17.20 -6.57
C ALA A 122 42.69 16.35 -5.81
N PRO A 123 43.98 16.40 -6.19
CA PRO A 123 45.01 15.63 -5.54
C PRO A 123 45.12 16.03 -4.08
N VAL A 124 45.46 15.07 -3.22
CA VAL A 124 45.73 15.32 -1.81
C VAL A 124 47.04 16.04 -1.69
N ARG A 125 47.08 17.12 -0.90
CA ARG A 125 48.32 17.85 -0.65
C ARG A 125 49.28 16.97 0.14
N PRO A 126 50.57 16.79 -0.31
CA PRO A 126 51.52 15.98 0.41
C PRO A 126 51.90 16.64 1.74
N ILE A 127 52.52 15.87 2.59
CA ILE A 127 53.05 16.31 3.87
C ILE A 127 54.20 17.28 3.61
N LYS A 128 54.20 18.41 4.33
CA LYS A 128 55.30 19.38 4.27
C LYS A 128 56.46 18.93 5.16
N ALA A 129 57.66 19.39 4.85
CA ALA A 129 58.87 19.05 5.66
C ALA A 129 58.74 19.43 7.17
N GLU A 130 57.99 20.46 7.48
CA GLU A 130 57.69 20.92 8.86
C GLU A 130 56.70 19.94 9.59
N GLU A 131 55.96 19.17 8.86
CA GLU A 131 54.88 18.26 9.35
C GLU A 131 55.36 16.80 9.38
N GLU A 132 56.56 16.47 8.92
CA GLU A 132 57.07 15.09 8.78
C GLU A 132 57.08 14.33 10.13
N THR A 133 57.54 14.99 11.20
CA THR A 133 57.59 14.37 12.54
C THR A 133 56.20 14.05 13.09
N GLU A 134 55.24 14.98 12.85
CA GLU A 134 53.85 14.77 13.23
C GLU A 134 53.19 13.65 12.42
N ALA A 135 53.47 13.59 11.13
CA ALA A 135 52.97 12.53 10.23
C ALA A 135 53.47 11.15 10.61
N GLU A 136 54.75 11.02 10.99
CA GLU A 136 55.30 9.73 11.50
C GLU A 136 54.61 9.33 12.81
N ALA A 137 54.38 10.27 13.73
CA ALA A 137 53.69 9.99 14.98
C ALA A 137 52.22 9.56 14.73
N LEU A 138 51.52 10.24 13.81
CA LEU A 138 50.14 9.90 13.42
C LEU A 138 50.10 8.54 12.72
N LEU A 139 51.07 8.23 11.82
CA LEU A 139 51.16 6.95 11.14
C LEU A 139 51.34 5.78 12.13
N ARG A 140 52.22 5.97 13.13
CA ARG A 140 52.37 4.98 14.20
C ARG A 140 51.08 4.80 14.98
N ASN A 141 50.37 5.92 15.26
CA ASN A 141 49.11 5.90 15.99
C ASN A 141 47.99 5.22 15.19
N VAL A 142 47.92 5.44 13.85
CA VAL A 142 47.01 4.72 12.95
C VAL A 142 47.23 3.21 13.05
N LYS A 143 48.50 2.74 12.95
CA LYS A 143 48.81 1.32 13.02
C LYS A 143 48.47 0.72 14.38
N THR A 144 48.86 1.39 15.48
CA THR A 144 48.51 0.95 16.84
C THR A 144 47.00 0.89 17.06
N SER A 145 46.26 1.91 16.58
CA SER A 145 44.80 1.93 16.72
C SER A 145 44.12 0.87 15.83
N PHE A 146 44.66 0.61 14.65
CA PHE A 146 44.22 -0.48 13.78
C PHE A 146 44.44 -1.86 14.43
N ASP A 147 45.61 -2.10 15.02
CA ASP A 147 45.92 -3.35 15.74
C ASP A 147 44.98 -3.55 16.94
N ALA A 148 44.64 -2.46 17.65
CA ALA A 148 43.70 -2.51 18.74
C ALA A 148 42.27 -2.89 18.24
N VAL A 149 41.81 -2.32 17.12
CA VAL A 149 40.51 -2.67 16.47
C VAL A 149 40.55 -4.13 15.99
N LEU A 150 41.68 -4.57 15.40
CA LEU A 150 41.87 -5.95 14.94
C LEU A 150 41.74 -6.97 16.07
N SER A 151 42.31 -6.67 17.23
CA SER A 151 42.25 -7.57 18.39
C SER A 151 40.84 -7.78 18.93
N MET A 152 39.92 -6.85 18.62
CA MET A 152 38.52 -6.90 19.04
C MET A 152 37.57 -7.38 17.94
N ASN A 153 38.01 -7.34 16.68
CA ASN A 153 37.19 -7.74 15.53
C ASN A 153 37.93 -8.80 14.67
N PRO A 154 37.81 -10.08 14.98
CA PRO A 154 38.48 -11.17 14.25
C PRO A 154 37.92 -11.41 12.82
N ARG A 155 36.86 -10.67 12.41
CA ARG A 155 36.25 -10.81 11.06
C ARG A 155 37.00 -10.04 9.97
N ILE A 156 38.00 -9.23 10.32
CA ILE A 156 38.83 -8.52 9.34
C ILE A 156 39.68 -9.53 8.58
N SER A 157 39.67 -9.47 7.24
CA SER A 157 40.37 -10.46 6.43
C SER A 157 41.87 -10.36 6.62
N LYS A 158 42.59 -11.50 6.55
CA LYS A 158 44.03 -11.56 6.69
C LYS A 158 44.78 -10.73 5.65
N ASP A 159 44.18 -10.58 4.45
CA ASP A 159 44.76 -9.79 3.37
C ASP A 159 44.76 -8.28 3.72
N VAL A 160 43.71 -7.79 4.36
CA VAL A 160 43.63 -6.40 4.83
C VAL A 160 44.68 -6.16 5.94
N VAL A 161 44.80 -7.08 6.87
CA VAL A 161 45.79 -7.00 7.93
C VAL A 161 47.21 -6.95 7.35
N PHE A 162 47.53 -7.86 6.42
CA PHE A 162 48.82 -7.91 5.76
C PHE A 162 49.14 -6.61 5.00
N ALA A 163 48.18 -6.11 4.24
CA ALA A 163 48.35 -4.87 3.46
C ALA A 163 48.59 -3.63 4.34
N VAL A 164 47.89 -3.51 5.48
CA VAL A 164 48.06 -2.38 6.42
C VAL A 164 49.37 -2.48 7.18
N THR A 165 49.78 -3.70 7.63
CA THR A 165 50.99 -3.91 8.43
C THR A 165 52.27 -3.76 7.60
N SER A 166 52.23 -4.25 6.35
CA SER A 166 53.42 -4.25 5.46
C SER A 166 53.65 -2.91 4.77
N ASN A 167 52.65 -2.04 4.70
CA ASN A 167 52.76 -0.75 4.02
C ASN A 167 52.99 0.41 5.01
N ASN A 168 53.91 1.31 4.63
CA ASN A 168 54.25 2.52 5.40
C ASN A 168 53.88 3.82 4.70
N ASP A 169 53.27 3.71 3.51
CA ASP A 169 52.85 4.89 2.80
C ASP A 169 51.57 5.51 3.40
N PRO A 170 51.65 6.73 3.98
CA PRO A 170 50.51 7.40 4.57
C PRO A 170 49.31 7.61 3.58
N ALA A 171 49.65 7.83 2.30
CA ALA A 171 48.60 8.03 1.28
C ALA A 171 47.81 6.75 1.03
N PHE A 172 48.51 5.64 0.91
CA PHE A 172 47.88 4.33 0.76
C PHE A 172 47.00 3.98 1.97
N LEU A 173 47.50 4.14 3.19
CA LEU A 173 46.77 3.77 4.39
C LEU A 173 45.51 4.62 4.59
N CYS A 174 45.54 5.92 4.25
CA CYS A 174 44.39 6.83 4.33
C CYS A 174 43.27 6.51 3.31
N GLU A 175 43.59 5.75 2.27
CA GLU A 175 42.61 5.29 1.28
C GLU A 175 42.18 3.84 1.53
N TYR A 176 43.13 2.96 1.89
CA TYR A 176 42.90 1.56 2.04
C TYR A 176 42.12 1.18 3.31
N ILE A 177 42.48 1.79 4.46
CA ILE A 177 41.81 1.48 5.74
C ILE A 177 40.31 1.86 5.70
N PRO A 178 39.90 3.10 5.31
CA PRO A 178 38.48 3.43 5.23
C PRO A 178 37.71 2.62 4.18
N ALA A 179 38.37 2.20 3.10
CA ALA A 179 37.76 1.37 2.08
C ALA A 179 37.37 -0.02 2.62
N ASN A 180 38.19 -0.62 3.48
CA ASN A 180 38.08 -2.02 3.92
C ASN A 180 37.54 -2.22 5.34
N LEU A 181 37.43 -1.15 6.16
CA LEU A 181 36.78 -1.20 7.46
C LEU A 181 35.31 -0.78 7.41
N LEU A 182 34.51 -1.26 8.37
CA LEU A 182 33.08 -0.99 8.51
C LEU A 182 32.78 0.38 9.13
N PHE A 183 33.47 1.44 8.67
CA PHE A 183 33.12 2.79 9.07
C PHE A 183 31.76 3.21 8.50
N ARG A 184 31.10 4.16 9.18
CA ARG A 184 29.92 4.81 8.63
C ARG A 184 30.28 5.52 7.33
N PHE A 185 29.35 5.58 6.38
CA PHE A 185 29.64 6.18 5.08
C PHE A 185 29.98 7.68 5.18
N GLU A 186 29.40 8.41 6.16
CA GLU A 186 29.73 9.82 6.44
C GLU A 186 31.19 9.98 6.90
N ASP A 187 31.69 9.03 7.69
CA ASP A 187 33.07 9.03 8.18
C ASP A 187 34.06 8.73 7.04
N LYS A 188 33.69 7.81 6.13
CA LYS A 188 34.44 7.54 4.88
C LYS A 188 34.49 8.77 3.99
N GLN A 189 33.36 9.44 3.83
CA GLN A 189 33.26 10.66 3.03
C GLN A 189 34.06 11.82 3.63
N ALA A 190 34.07 11.98 4.96
CA ALA A 190 34.88 12.99 5.63
C ALA A 190 36.38 12.82 5.36
N VAL A 191 36.89 11.56 5.39
CA VAL A 191 38.28 11.27 4.99
C VAL A 191 38.50 11.54 3.50
N MET A 192 37.53 11.26 2.64
CA MET A 192 37.60 11.56 1.23
C MET A 192 37.67 13.07 0.96
N GLU A 193 36.92 13.90 1.70
CA GLU A 193 36.83 15.35 1.49
C GLU A 193 38.07 16.09 2.01
N GLU A 194 38.76 15.56 3.01
CA GLU A 194 39.95 16.22 3.54
C GLU A 194 41.03 16.38 2.45
N SER A 195 41.56 17.63 2.37
CA SER A 195 42.44 18.04 1.29
C SER A 195 43.93 17.84 1.57
N THR A 196 44.31 17.62 2.82
CA THR A 196 45.70 17.45 3.24
C THR A 196 45.94 16.03 3.76
N LEU A 197 47.10 15.46 3.46
CA LEU A 197 47.42 14.10 3.91
C LEU A 197 47.52 14.00 5.44
N ILE A 198 48.05 15.03 6.08
CA ILE A 198 48.13 15.10 7.56
C ILE A 198 46.74 15.19 8.18
N GLY A 199 45.82 15.97 7.59
CA GLY A 199 44.43 16.06 8.01
C GLY A 199 43.70 14.72 7.90
N ARG A 200 43.95 13.95 6.82
CA ARG A 200 43.42 12.59 6.66
C ARG A 200 43.93 11.63 7.71
N LEU A 201 45.22 11.69 8.06
CA LEU A 201 45.81 10.88 9.12
C LEU A 201 45.16 11.20 10.48
N ARG A 202 44.96 12.47 10.80
CA ARG A 202 44.31 12.90 12.06
C ARG A 202 42.85 12.36 12.11
N LEU A 203 42.09 12.54 11.03
CA LEU A 203 40.72 12.01 10.95
C LEU A 203 40.71 10.49 11.07
N LEU A 204 41.64 9.80 10.41
CA LEU A 204 41.71 8.34 10.47
C LEU A 204 41.99 7.83 11.88
N VAL A 205 42.93 8.47 12.62
CA VAL A 205 43.19 8.15 14.04
C VAL A 205 41.92 8.37 14.85
N GLU A 206 41.23 9.49 14.69
CA GLU A 206 39.99 9.79 15.41
C GLU A 206 38.90 8.72 15.15
N ARG A 207 38.74 8.31 13.91
CA ARG A 207 37.72 7.30 13.53
C ARG A 207 38.08 5.91 14.06
N LEU A 208 39.36 5.52 14.02
CA LEU A 208 39.84 4.26 14.61
C LEU A 208 39.64 4.24 16.13
N HIS A 209 39.91 5.34 16.82
CA HIS A 209 39.64 5.45 18.25
C HIS A 209 38.15 5.34 18.59
N ARG A 210 37.28 5.93 17.75
CA ARG A 210 35.84 5.82 17.92
C ARG A 210 35.37 4.38 17.71
N GLU A 211 35.87 3.70 16.66
CA GLU A 211 35.55 2.31 16.37
C GLU A 211 35.99 1.38 17.48
N ARG A 212 37.20 1.57 17.98
CA ARG A 212 37.70 0.83 19.13
C ARG A 212 36.79 0.97 20.35
N ARG A 213 36.36 2.19 20.66
CA ARG A 213 35.45 2.46 21.81
C ARG A 213 34.09 1.76 21.63
N MET A 214 33.55 1.73 20.43
CA MET A 214 32.31 0.99 20.14
C MET A 214 32.48 -0.49 20.38
N LEU A 215 33.58 -1.09 19.88
CA LEU A 215 33.90 -2.50 20.10
C LEU A 215 34.17 -2.84 21.58
N GLU A 216 34.77 -1.91 22.36
CA GLU A 216 34.92 -2.04 23.82
C GLU A 216 33.55 -2.14 24.51
N ILE A 217 32.61 -1.28 24.15
CA ILE A 217 31.25 -1.28 24.69
C ILE A 217 30.51 -2.57 24.28
N ASP A 218 30.61 -3.00 23.02
CA ASP A 218 30.01 -4.25 22.55
C ASP A 218 30.55 -5.45 23.33
N LYS A 219 31.86 -5.47 23.61
CA LYS A 219 32.51 -6.52 24.42
C LYS A 219 32.02 -6.49 25.89
N GLU A 220 31.87 -5.30 26.48
CA GLU A 220 31.30 -5.18 27.84
C GLU A 220 29.87 -5.66 27.92
N ILE A 221 29.06 -5.39 26.87
CA ILE A 221 27.68 -5.88 26.78
C ILE A 221 27.69 -7.41 26.65
N ALA A 222 28.53 -7.95 25.76
CA ALA A 222 28.68 -9.40 25.60
C ALA A 222 29.12 -10.08 26.90
N GLN A 223 30.09 -9.50 27.62
CA GLN A 223 30.53 -10.03 28.92
C GLN A 223 29.43 -10.02 29.98
N LYS A 224 28.61 -8.96 30.05
CA LYS A 224 27.46 -8.90 30.94
C LYS A 224 26.38 -9.92 30.58
N VAL A 225 26.22 -10.23 29.29
CA VAL A 225 25.35 -11.31 28.81
C VAL A 225 25.91 -12.68 29.19
N ASP A 226 27.22 -12.88 28.99
CA ASP A 226 27.90 -14.13 29.39
C ASP A 226 27.87 -14.34 30.92
N GLU A 227 28.10 -13.28 31.72
CA GLU A 227 27.98 -13.35 33.18
C GLU A 227 26.53 -13.68 33.63
N ALA A 228 25.52 -13.17 32.89
CA ALA A 228 24.13 -13.54 33.12
C ALA A 228 23.83 -14.99 32.69
N MET A 229 24.50 -15.47 31.64
CA MET A 229 24.43 -16.89 31.22
C MET A 229 25.17 -17.81 32.19
N ASP A 230 26.35 -17.39 32.71
CA ASP A 230 27.09 -18.15 33.74
C ASP A 230 26.31 -18.23 35.05
N LYS A 231 25.54 -17.20 35.41
CA LYS A 231 24.63 -17.24 36.54
C LYS A 231 23.50 -18.25 36.29
N ASN A 232 22.93 -18.30 35.10
CA ASN A 232 21.95 -19.29 34.70
C ASN A 232 22.57 -20.71 34.67
N GLN A 233 23.83 -20.87 34.26
CA GLN A 233 24.56 -22.15 34.29
C GLN A 233 24.85 -22.58 35.72
N ARG A 234 25.13 -21.66 36.62
CA ARG A 234 25.34 -21.94 38.06
C ARG A 234 24.03 -22.29 38.77
N ASP A 235 22.95 -21.61 38.42
CA ASP A 235 21.61 -21.95 38.85
C ASP A 235 21.17 -23.32 38.30
N TYR A 236 21.57 -23.63 37.04
CA TYR A 236 21.41 -24.96 36.45
C TYR A 236 22.21 -26.02 37.20
N TYR A 237 23.46 -25.77 37.58
CA TYR A 237 24.31 -26.72 38.32
C TYR A 237 23.74 -26.93 39.75
N LEU A 238 23.23 -25.90 40.36
CA LEU A 238 22.54 -26.00 41.65
C LEU A 238 21.20 -26.76 41.52
N HIS A 239 20.46 -26.57 40.43
CA HIS A 239 19.28 -27.39 40.13
C HIS A 239 19.64 -28.86 39.87
N GLU A 240 20.77 -29.14 39.18
CA GLU A 240 21.26 -30.47 38.94
C GLU A 240 21.70 -31.17 40.22
N GLN A 241 22.37 -30.44 41.14
CA GLN A 241 22.65 -30.93 42.48
C GLN A 241 21.35 -31.17 43.32
N MET A 242 20.40 -30.28 43.26
CA MET A 242 19.08 -30.52 43.88
C MET A 242 18.40 -31.73 43.26
N HIS A 243 18.47 -31.89 41.93
CA HIS A 243 17.89 -33.06 41.25
C HIS A 243 18.57 -34.37 41.65
N MET A 244 19.92 -34.41 41.79
CA MET A 244 20.62 -35.58 42.27
C MET A 244 20.26 -35.90 43.74
N ILE A 245 20.02 -34.86 44.54
CA ILE A 245 19.58 -35.02 45.92
C ILE A 245 18.10 -35.49 45.94
N SER A 246 17.25 -35.00 45.04
CA SER A 246 15.85 -35.46 44.87
C SER A 246 15.78 -36.93 44.42
N GLN A 247 16.67 -37.35 43.48
CA GLN A 247 16.82 -38.76 43.07
C GLN A 247 17.21 -39.67 44.22
N GLU A 248 18.14 -39.24 45.12
CA GLU A 248 18.51 -40.02 46.30
C GLU A 248 17.40 -40.04 47.38
N LEU A 249 16.51 -39.04 47.36
CA LEU A 249 15.34 -38.93 48.24
C LEU A 249 14.08 -39.59 47.71
N GLY A 250 14.07 -40.11 46.46
CA GLY A 250 12.93 -40.80 45.85
C GLY A 250 11.86 -39.89 45.24
N GLU A 251 12.21 -38.63 44.89
CA GLU A 251 11.32 -37.65 44.27
C GLU A 251 11.36 -37.70 42.72
N ASP A 252 11.48 -38.88 42.10
CA ASP A 252 11.40 -39.07 40.63
C ASP A 252 9.94 -38.97 40.09
N ASP A 253 9.03 -38.43 40.94
CA ASP A 253 7.58 -38.40 40.66
C ASP A 253 7.14 -37.29 39.69
N ASP A 254 7.91 -36.19 39.53
CA ASP A 254 7.37 -34.99 38.85
C ASP A 254 7.29 -35.13 37.33
N THR A 255 8.32 -35.69 36.66
CA THR A 255 8.29 -35.91 35.19
C THR A 255 7.41 -37.09 34.80
N THR A 256 7.29 -38.09 35.67
CA THR A 256 6.38 -39.24 35.47
C THR A 256 4.93 -38.79 35.64
N ALA A 257 4.65 -37.96 36.65
CA ALA A 257 3.35 -37.38 36.89
C ALA A 257 2.93 -36.42 35.76
N GLU A 258 3.85 -35.59 35.28
CA GLU A 258 3.64 -34.73 34.12
C GLU A 258 3.31 -35.52 32.85
N ALA A 259 4.05 -36.59 32.58
CA ALA A 259 3.82 -37.47 31.43
C ALA A 259 2.47 -38.20 31.53
N GLU A 260 2.04 -38.60 32.73
CA GLU A 260 0.73 -39.22 32.94
C GLU A 260 -0.41 -38.19 32.75
N GLU A 261 -0.21 -36.95 33.17
CA GLU A 261 -1.15 -35.86 32.93
C GLU A 261 -1.32 -35.61 31.42
N TYR A 262 -0.21 -35.57 30.67
CA TYR A 262 -0.27 -35.45 29.19
C TYR A 262 -0.98 -36.64 28.54
N ARG A 263 -0.72 -37.87 29.00
CA ARG A 263 -1.42 -39.07 28.48
C ARG A 263 -2.92 -39.00 28.71
N ARG A 264 -3.35 -38.60 29.90
CA ARG A 264 -4.75 -38.42 30.23
C ARG A 264 -5.42 -37.38 29.35
N ARG A 265 -4.80 -36.21 29.20
CA ARG A 265 -5.33 -35.12 28.35
C ARG A 265 -5.41 -35.54 26.87
N ILE A 266 -4.43 -36.31 26.35
CA ILE A 266 -4.48 -36.83 24.98
C ILE A 266 -5.65 -37.78 24.80
N GLN A 267 -5.89 -38.70 25.75
CA GLN A 267 -7.03 -39.66 25.71
C GLN A 267 -8.38 -38.94 25.75
N GLU A 268 -8.49 -37.87 26.52
CA GLU A 268 -9.72 -37.06 26.64
C GLU A 268 -10.07 -36.36 25.31
N LEU A 269 -9.11 -36.12 24.41
CA LEU A 269 -9.35 -35.53 23.09
C LEU A 269 -10.02 -36.48 22.09
N HIS A 270 -10.05 -37.77 22.33
CA HIS A 270 -10.62 -38.80 21.45
C HIS A 270 -10.16 -38.68 20.01
N LEU A 271 -8.83 -38.61 19.83
CA LEU A 271 -8.21 -38.51 18.51
C LEU A 271 -8.28 -39.87 17.77
N ASP A 272 -8.00 -39.83 16.46
CA ASP A 272 -7.76 -41.06 15.73
C ASP A 272 -6.48 -41.78 16.20
N GLU A 273 -6.38 -43.07 15.91
CA GLU A 273 -5.29 -43.93 16.38
C GLU A 273 -3.90 -43.43 15.93
N GLU A 274 -3.81 -42.86 14.74
CA GLU A 274 -2.55 -42.36 14.16
C GLU A 274 -2.05 -41.10 14.89
N ARG A 275 -2.94 -40.12 15.11
CA ARG A 275 -2.63 -38.88 15.81
C ARG A 275 -2.34 -39.13 17.30
N GLU A 276 -3.19 -39.93 17.97
CA GLU A 276 -2.98 -40.30 19.37
C GLU A 276 -1.63 -40.98 19.55
N LYS A 277 -1.29 -41.96 18.72
CA LYS A 277 -0.02 -42.70 18.78
C LYS A 277 1.20 -41.75 18.55
N LYS A 278 1.06 -40.74 17.68
CA LYS A 278 2.11 -39.76 17.43
C LYS A 278 2.35 -38.88 18.67
N LEU A 279 1.30 -38.41 19.31
CA LEU A 279 1.41 -37.60 20.55
C LEU A 279 1.94 -38.41 21.71
N LEU A 280 1.43 -39.63 21.94
CA LEU A 280 1.89 -40.52 22.99
C LEU A 280 3.38 -40.85 22.84
N LYS A 281 3.88 -41.00 21.60
CA LYS A 281 5.33 -41.20 21.36
C LYS A 281 6.17 -39.99 21.80
N GLU A 282 5.68 -38.78 21.64
CA GLU A 282 6.40 -37.58 22.13
C GLU A 282 6.29 -37.49 23.67
N VAL A 283 5.19 -37.88 24.27
CA VAL A 283 5.07 -37.98 25.75
C VAL A 283 6.05 -39.04 26.31
N ASP A 284 6.18 -40.20 25.65
CA ASP A 284 7.12 -41.24 26.07
C ASP A 284 8.60 -40.78 25.89
N ARG A 285 8.85 -39.88 24.93
CA ARG A 285 10.15 -39.23 24.77
C ARG A 285 10.39 -38.22 25.90
N LEU A 286 9.40 -37.40 26.24
CA LEU A 286 9.46 -36.47 27.37
C LEU A 286 9.72 -37.17 28.69
N ALA A 287 9.02 -38.27 28.96
CA ALA A 287 9.15 -39.07 30.18
C ALA A 287 10.56 -39.67 30.38
N LYS A 288 11.32 -39.86 29.28
CA LYS A 288 12.72 -40.36 29.30
C LYS A 288 13.76 -39.27 29.40
N MET A 289 13.35 -37.98 29.33
CA MET A 289 14.25 -36.85 29.39
C MET A 289 14.33 -36.29 30.80
N GLN A 290 15.51 -35.78 31.12
CA GLN A 290 15.68 -35.04 32.38
C GLN A 290 14.90 -33.72 32.32
N SER A 291 14.29 -33.31 33.43
CA SER A 291 13.43 -32.11 33.52
C SER A 291 14.08 -30.79 33.07
N SER A 292 15.42 -30.72 33.12
CA SER A 292 16.23 -29.54 32.78
C SER A 292 16.64 -29.47 31.30
N ASN A 293 16.27 -30.46 30.49
CA ASN A 293 16.72 -30.50 29.08
C ASN A 293 15.95 -29.44 28.22
N GLN A 294 16.67 -28.60 27.45
CA GLN A 294 16.10 -27.63 26.51
C GLN A 294 15.17 -28.29 25.48
N GLU A 295 15.45 -29.51 25.05
CA GLU A 295 14.61 -30.29 24.15
C GLU A 295 13.27 -30.64 24.81
N GLY A 296 13.24 -30.90 26.14
CA GLY A 296 12.03 -31.11 26.92
C GLY A 296 11.08 -29.93 26.83
N THR A 297 11.61 -28.69 26.89
CA THR A 297 10.80 -27.47 26.74
C THR A 297 10.15 -27.37 25.35
N VAL A 298 10.86 -27.76 24.29
CA VAL A 298 10.32 -27.79 22.93
C VAL A 298 9.18 -28.81 22.82
N ILE A 299 9.36 -30.01 23.41
CA ILE A 299 8.34 -31.06 23.40
C ILE A 299 7.12 -30.63 24.21
N ARG A 300 7.29 -30.00 25.38
CA ARG A 300 6.17 -29.45 26.19
C ARG A 300 5.39 -28.41 25.37
N THR A 301 6.07 -27.43 24.79
CA THR A 301 5.43 -26.40 23.96
C THR A 301 4.65 -27.04 22.80
N TYR A 302 5.20 -28.08 22.19
CA TYR A 302 4.55 -28.82 21.12
C TYR A 302 3.28 -29.54 21.62
N LEU A 303 3.40 -30.29 22.71
CA LEU A 303 2.29 -31.04 23.33
C LEU A 303 1.18 -30.07 23.77
N ASP A 304 1.53 -28.99 24.48
CA ASP A 304 0.56 -27.98 24.90
C ASP A 304 -0.17 -27.36 23.70
N THR A 305 0.57 -27.01 22.64
CA THR A 305 -0.03 -26.49 21.41
C THR A 305 -0.99 -27.49 20.75
N CYS A 306 -0.62 -28.78 20.72
CA CYS A 306 -1.47 -29.82 20.15
C CYS A 306 -2.73 -30.10 21.04
N LEU A 307 -2.60 -30.01 22.36
CA LEU A 307 -3.70 -30.18 23.32
C LEU A 307 -4.66 -28.97 23.33
N ASP A 308 -4.16 -27.79 23.03
CA ASP A 308 -4.98 -26.58 22.95
C ASP A 308 -5.79 -26.49 21.66
N LEU A 309 -5.50 -27.35 20.68
CA LEU A 309 -6.26 -27.41 19.43
C LEU A 309 -7.65 -27.99 19.63
N PRO A 310 -8.68 -27.40 19.07
CA PRO A 310 -10.05 -27.91 19.18
C PRO A 310 -10.31 -29.03 18.17
N TRP A 311 -9.77 -30.23 18.41
CA TRP A 311 -9.89 -31.36 17.48
C TRP A 311 -11.33 -31.80 17.20
N ASN A 312 -12.16 -31.93 18.26
CA ASN A 312 -13.54 -32.44 18.18
C ASN A 312 -14.54 -31.50 18.87
N SER A 313 -14.18 -30.23 19.05
CA SER A 313 -15.02 -29.25 19.74
C SER A 313 -15.81 -28.41 18.72
N PHE A 314 -17.08 -28.68 18.54
CA PHE A 314 -17.96 -27.97 17.62
C PHE A 314 -18.95 -27.08 18.37
N THR A 315 -19.26 -25.90 17.80
CA THR A 315 -20.42 -25.10 18.21
C THR A 315 -21.63 -25.52 17.38
N GLU A 316 -22.80 -25.57 18.01
CA GLU A 316 -24.05 -25.82 17.28
C GLU A 316 -24.41 -24.65 16.39
N ASP A 317 -24.54 -24.88 15.07
CA ASP A 317 -24.92 -23.89 14.09
C ASP A 317 -26.40 -23.52 14.24
N ASP A 318 -26.66 -22.21 14.36
CA ASP A 318 -28.01 -21.66 14.28
C ASP A 318 -28.32 -21.19 12.84
N LEU A 319 -29.06 -22.01 12.12
CA LEU A 319 -29.41 -21.76 10.73
C LEU A 319 -30.81 -21.12 10.57
N ASP A 320 -31.22 -20.27 11.51
CA ASP A 320 -32.44 -19.45 11.38
C ASP A 320 -32.18 -18.21 10.50
N ILE A 321 -32.64 -18.27 9.24
CA ILE A 321 -32.50 -17.18 8.25
C ILE A 321 -33.21 -15.90 8.73
N ALA A 322 -34.34 -16.01 9.44
CA ALA A 322 -35.05 -14.83 9.95
C ALA A 322 -34.27 -14.15 11.10
N LYS A 323 -33.58 -14.93 11.92
CA LYS A 323 -32.67 -14.43 12.94
C LYS A 323 -31.44 -13.75 12.31
N ALA A 324 -30.84 -14.40 11.32
CA ALA A 324 -29.70 -13.84 10.58
C ALA A 324 -30.05 -12.49 9.93
N GLN A 325 -31.22 -12.39 9.29
CA GLN A 325 -31.70 -11.14 8.72
C GLN A 325 -31.86 -10.05 9.80
N ARG A 326 -32.45 -10.37 10.94
CA ARG A 326 -32.62 -9.40 12.04
C ARG A 326 -31.28 -8.91 12.59
N ILE A 327 -30.29 -9.76 12.73
CA ILE A 327 -28.95 -9.40 13.20
C ILE A 327 -28.27 -8.48 12.17
N LEU A 328 -28.28 -8.85 10.87
CA LEU A 328 -27.73 -8.05 9.79
C LEU A 328 -28.42 -6.67 9.67
N ASP A 329 -29.75 -6.60 9.89
CA ASP A 329 -30.48 -5.33 9.87
C ASP A 329 -30.26 -4.49 11.12
N ARG A 330 -30.04 -5.13 12.28
CA ARG A 330 -29.65 -4.44 13.50
C ARG A 330 -28.30 -3.77 13.38
N ASP A 331 -27.31 -4.46 12.81
CA ASP A 331 -25.89 -4.04 12.84
C ASP A 331 -25.49 -3.21 11.64
N HIS A 332 -26.16 -3.38 10.51
CA HIS A 332 -25.81 -2.72 9.25
C HIS A 332 -26.99 -1.99 8.64
N TYR A 333 -26.84 -0.68 8.41
CA TYR A 333 -27.83 0.11 7.72
C TYR A 333 -27.66 -0.02 6.20
N GLY A 334 -28.73 -0.16 5.44
CA GLY A 334 -28.68 -0.30 3.98
C GLY A 334 -28.13 -1.66 3.54
N LEU A 335 -27.30 -1.68 2.50
CA LEU A 335 -26.63 -2.86 1.94
C LEU A 335 -27.57 -4.03 1.60
N LYS A 336 -28.80 -3.73 1.09
CA LYS A 336 -29.85 -4.74 0.89
C LYS A 336 -29.37 -5.92 0.03
N LYS A 337 -28.80 -5.65 -1.15
CA LYS A 337 -28.26 -6.70 -2.04
C LYS A 337 -27.21 -7.58 -1.38
N VAL A 338 -26.29 -6.96 -0.60
CA VAL A 338 -25.24 -7.68 0.13
C VAL A 338 -25.86 -8.61 1.18
N LYS A 339 -26.83 -8.12 1.95
CA LYS A 339 -27.55 -8.92 2.93
C LYS A 339 -28.33 -10.06 2.28
N ASP A 340 -29.04 -9.79 1.21
CA ASP A 340 -29.82 -10.81 0.46
C ASP A 340 -28.86 -11.91 -0.03
N ARG A 341 -27.71 -11.53 -0.60
CA ARG A 341 -26.69 -12.51 -1.06
C ARG A 341 -26.11 -13.33 0.09
N ILE A 342 -25.82 -12.72 1.23
CA ILE A 342 -25.39 -13.44 2.44
C ILE A 342 -26.47 -14.44 2.90
N LEU A 343 -27.74 -14.01 2.94
CA LEU A 343 -28.85 -14.89 3.33
C LEU A 343 -29.07 -16.05 2.34
N GLU A 344 -28.83 -15.85 1.03
CA GLU A 344 -28.82 -16.91 0.02
C GLU A 344 -27.75 -17.96 0.34
N VAL A 345 -26.51 -17.52 0.62
CA VAL A 345 -25.43 -18.45 0.99
C VAL A 345 -25.77 -19.23 2.27
N LEU A 346 -26.32 -18.55 3.29
CA LEU A 346 -26.76 -19.21 4.52
C LEU A 346 -27.93 -20.19 4.28
N ALA A 347 -28.84 -19.88 3.36
CA ALA A 347 -29.94 -20.74 2.99
C ALA A 347 -29.46 -22.02 2.27
N VAL A 348 -28.48 -21.89 1.35
CA VAL A 348 -27.85 -23.04 0.70
C VAL A 348 -27.21 -23.94 1.74
N ARG A 349 -26.47 -23.38 2.69
CA ARG A 349 -25.84 -24.14 3.78
C ARG A 349 -26.85 -24.85 4.68
N LYS A 350 -28.03 -24.25 4.92
CA LYS A 350 -29.12 -24.88 5.66
C LYS A 350 -29.72 -26.10 4.92
N LEU A 351 -29.87 -25.99 3.60
CA LEU A 351 -30.47 -27.03 2.77
C LEU A 351 -29.49 -28.15 2.41
N ALA A 352 -28.23 -27.83 2.32
CA ALA A 352 -27.15 -28.76 1.96
C ALA A 352 -25.98 -28.63 2.93
N PRO A 353 -26.09 -29.17 4.15
CA PRO A 353 -25.04 -29.08 5.19
C PRO A 353 -23.71 -29.71 4.77
N ASP A 354 -23.75 -30.69 3.86
CA ASP A 354 -22.59 -31.43 3.35
C ASP A 354 -21.80 -30.68 2.28
N VAL A 355 -22.33 -29.55 1.75
CA VAL A 355 -21.61 -28.70 0.79
C VAL A 355 -20.51 -27.97 1.55
N LYS A 356 -19.29 -28.45 1.38
CA LYS A 356 -18.06 -27.88 1.96
C LYS A 356 -17.44 -26.84 1.03
N GLY A 357 -16.71 -25.91 1.61
CA GLY A 357 -15.75 -25.08 0.87
C GLY A 357 -16.29 -23.82 0.19
N GLN A 358 -17.44 -23.31 0.58
CA GLN A 358 -17.85 -21.97 0.13
C GLN A 358 -17.01 -20.89 0.84
N ILE A 359 -16.26 -20.13 0.03
CA ILE A 359 -15.46 -19.01 0.50
C ILE A 359 -16.16 -17.74 0.08
N ILE A 360 -16.57 -16.92 1.04
CA ILE A 360 -17.19 -15.62 0.77
C ILE A 360 -16.08 -14.57 0.72
N CYS A 361 -15.99 -13.83 -0.39
CA CYS A 361 -15.07 -12.72 -0.51
C CYS A 361 -15.84 -11.38 -0.50
N LEU A 362 -15.64 -10.58 0.56
CA LEU A 362 -16.21 -9.25 0.68
C LEU A 362 -15.27 -8.21 0.06
N VAL A 363 -15.61 -7.71 -1.12
CA VAL A 363 -14.79 -6.74 -1.86
C VAL A 363 -15.41 -5.35 -1.78
N GLY A 364 -14.60 -4.30 -1.65
CA GLY A 364 -15.07 -2.92 -1.69
C GLY A 364 -14.13 -1.95 -1.01
N PRO A 365 -14.40 -0.65 -1.07
CA PRO A 365 -13.51 0.37 -0.53
C PRO A 365 -13.33 0.26 0.99
N PRO A 366 -12.28 0.88 1.55
CA PRO A 366 -12.03 0.84 2.98
C PRO A 366 -13.15 1.55 3.76
N GLY A 367 -13.52 0.98 4.92
CA GLY A 367 -14.51 1.59 5.82
C GLY A 367 -15.97 1.32 5.50
N VAL A 368 -16.30 0.44 4.54
CA VAL A 368 -17.70 0.06 4.21
C VAL A 368 -18.25 -1.05 5.11
N GLY A 369 -17.48 -1.54 6.08
CA GLY A 369 -17.98 -2.49 7.07
C GLY A 369 -17.71 -3.96 6.78
N LYS A 370 -16.81 -4.31 5.85
CA LYS A 370 -16.45 -5.71 5.51
C LYS A 370 -16.20 -6.58 6.75
N THR A 371 -15.30 -6.15 7.61
CA THR A 371 -14.95 -6.88 8.85
C THR A 371 -16.11 -6.96 9.86
N SER A 372 -16.99 -5.96 9.92
CA SER A 372 -18.15 -5.97 10.82
C SER A 372 -19.26 -6.90 10.31
N ILE A 373 -19.45 -6.99 8.99
CA ILE A 373 -20.40 -7.94 8.38
C ILE A 373 -19.99 -9.37 8.71
N ALA A 374 -18.72 -9.73 8.57
CA ALA A 374 -18.22 -11.06 8.92
C ALA A 374 -18.50 -11.41 10.39
N ARG A 375 -18.37 -10.45 11.31
CA ARG A 375 -18.71 -10.65 12.73
C ARG A 375 -20.20 -10.87 12.93
N SER A 376 -21.06 -10.12 12.25
CA SER A 376 -22.52 -10.30 12.35
C SER A 376 -22.98 -11.64 11.75
N ILE A 377 -22.29 -12.13 10.70
CA ILE A 377 -22.52 -13.49 10.18
C ILE A 377 -22.14 -14.53 11.24
N ALA A 378 -20.99 -14.39 11.90
CA ALA A 378 -20.58 -15.32 12.95
C ALA A 378 -21.59 -15.35 14.12
N GLU A 379 -22.06 -14.16 14.56
CA GLU A 379 -23.10 -14.04 15.60
C GLU A 379 -24.41 -14.71 15.16
N SER A 380 -24.80 -14.52 13.90
CA SER A 380 -26.03 -15.12 13.38
C SER A 380 -26.02 -16.64 13.33
N LEU A 381 -24.85 -17.22 13.08
CA LEU A 381 -24.62 -18.68 13.04
C LEU A 381 -24.27 -19.29 14.40
N ASN A 382 -24.15 -18.50 15.45
CA ASN A 382 -23.62 -18.92 16.77
C ASN A 382 -22.21 -19.50 16.69
N ARG A 383 -21.40 -19.09 15.70
CA ARG A 383 -20.01 -19.54 15.53
C ARG A 383 -19.03 -18.62 16.24
N LYS A 384 -17.94 -19.18 16.72
CA LYS A 384 -16.82 -18.40 17.22
C LYS A 384 -16.18 -17.62 16.08
N TYR A 385 -15.85 -16.36 16.32
CA TYR A 385 -15.26 -15.44 15.33
C TYR A 385 -13.78 -15.26 15.61
N VAL A 386 -12.95 -15.53 14.63
CA VAL A 386 -11.51 -15.24 14.65
C VAL A 386 -11.11 -14.46 13.41
N ARG A 387 -10.10 -13.62 13.55
CA ARG A 387 -9.59 -12.77 12.46
C ARG A 387 -8.10 -12.94 12.30
N ILE A 388 -7.66 -13.17 11.07
CA ILE A 388 -6.27 -13.19 10.65
C ILE A 388 -6.07 -11.98 9.69
N SER A 389 -5.12 -11.11 10.01
CA SER A 389 -4.70 -10.07 9.07
C SER A 389 -3.62 -10.62 8.15
N LEU A 390 -3.87 -10.58 6.84
CA LEU A 390 -2.93 -11.01 5.81
C LEU A 390 -2.08 -9.85 5.27
N GLY A 391 -2.46 -8.61 5.60
CA GLY A 391 -1.68 -7.43 5.19
C GLY A 391 -0.27 -7.44 5.78
N GLY A 392 0.72 -7.55 4.91
CA GLY A 392 2.14 -7.59 5.29
C GLY A 392 2.73 -8.99 5.46
N VAL A 393 1.96 -10.04 5.27
CA VAL A 393 2.45 -11.43 5.22
C VAL A 393 3.27 -11.60 3.93
N ARG A 394 4.51 -12.08 4.07
CA ARG A 394 5.45 -12.29 2.96
C ARG A 394 6.02 -13.70 2.91
N ASP A 395 6.01 -14.40 4.03
CA ASP A 395 6.58 -15.74 4.19
C ASP A 395 5.45 -16.77 4.34
N GLU A 396 5.53 -17.87 3.60
CA GLU A 396 4.65 -19.02 3.72
C GLU A 396 4.63 -19.57 5.15
N ALA A 397 5.76 -19.51 5.84
CA ALA A 397 5.88 -19.99 7.22
C ALA A 397 5.01 -19.20 8.22
N GLU A 398 4.62 -17.96 7.91
CA GLU A 398 3.64 -17.26 8.75
C GLU A 398 2.25 -17.93 8.72
N ILE A 399 1.91 -18.62 7.61
CA ILE A 399 0.61 -19.29 7.43
C ILE A 399 0.67 -20.73 7.93
N ARG A 400 1.74 -21.47 7.52
CA ARG A 400 1.93 -22.90 7.79
C ARG A 400 2.83 -23.22 8.99
N GLY A 401 3.37 -22.19 9.69
CA GLY A 401 4.28 -22.40 10.81
C GLY A 401 5.70 -22.78 10.40
N HIS A 402 6.59 -22.79 11.38
CA HIS A 402 7.98 -23.18 11.24
C HIS A 402 8.17 -24.62 11.76
N ARG A 403 9.06 -25.38 11.10
CA ARG A 403 9.39 -26.73 11.59
C ARG A 403 9.95 -26.64 13.01
N ARG A 404 9.45 -27.48 13.90
CA ARG A 404 9.79 -27.53 15.35
C ARG A 404 11.30 -27.73 15.66
N THR A 405 12.09 -28.09 14.66
CA THR A 405 13.55 -28.23 14.80
C THR A 405 14.30 -26.90 14.89
N TYR A 406 13.65 -25.79 14.58
CA TYR A 406 14.24 -24.45 14.69
C TYR A 406 13.99 -23.83 16.05
N ILE A 407 14.98 -23.14 16.60
CA ILE A 407 14.83 -22.40 17.88
C ILE A 407 13.83 -21.25 17.62
N GLY A 408 12.79 -21.17 18.46
CA GLY A 408 11.72 -20.19 18.31
C GLY A 408 10.65 -20.58 17.29
N ALA A 409 10.57 -21.85 16.88
CA ALA A 409 9.49 -22.34 16.02
C ALA A 409 8.14 -22.10 16.64
N MET A 410 7.16 -21.67 15.83
CA MET A 410 5.79 -21.38 16.23
C MET A 410 4.82 -21.95 15.19
N PRO A 411 3.60 -22.34 15.60
CA PRO A 411 2.55 -22.70 14.66
C PRO A 411 2.14 -21.52 13.78
N GLY A 412 1.60 -21.81 12.61
CA GLY A 412 1.12 -20.83 11.66
C GLY A 412 -0.08 -20.05 12.18
N LYS A 413 -0.37 -18.93 11.50
CA LYS A 413 -1.50 -18.04 11.87
C LYS A 413 -2.85 -18.76 11.86
N ILE A 414 -3.05 -19.74 10.97
CA ILE A 414 -4.29 -20.52 10.88
C ILE A 414 -4.46 -21.38 12.15
N ILE A 415 -3.44 -22.13 12.51
CA ILE A 415 -3.46 -22.97 13.72
C ILE A 415 -3.62 -22.12 14.98
N ASN A 416 -2.91 -21.01 15.10
CA ASN A 416 -3.07 -20.07 16.23
C ASN A 416 -4.49 -19.49 16.31
N ALA A 417 -5.12 -19.24 15.16
CA ALA A 417 -6.51 -18.79 15.12
C ALA A 417 -7.48 -19.90 15.58
N MET A 418 -7.22 -21.17 15.21
CA MET A 418 -8.01 -22.31 15.69
C MET A 418 -7.91 -22.49 17.21
N ILE A 419 -6.71 -22.40 17.79
CA ILE A 419 -6.49 -22.40 19.23
C ILE A 419 -7.27 -21.28 19.91
N SER A 420 -7.20 -20.06 19.36
CA SER A 420 -7.92 -18.90 19.89
C SER A 420 -9.44 -19.03 19.80
N ALA A 421 -9.95 -19.71 18.78
CA ALA A 421 -11.37 -19.96 18.57
C ALA A 421 -11.92 -20.98 19.59
N LYS A 422 -11.12 -21.93 20.03
CA LYS A 422 -11.52 -23.07 20.84
C LYS A 422 -12.71 -23.84 20.26
N SER A 423 -12.80 -23.90 18.94
CA SER A 423 -13.86 -24.59 18.20
C SER A 423 -13.35 -25.03 16.85
N SER A 424 -13.75 -26.25 16.40
CA SER A 424 -13.36 -26.80 15.08
C SER A 424 -14.13 -26.19 13.91
N ASN A 425 -15.23 -25.48 14.16
CA ASN A 425 -16.08 -24.84 13.15
C ASN A 425 -16.22 -23.32 13.31
N PRO A 426 -15.14 -22.58 13.57
CA PRO A 426 -15.25 -21.11 13.69
C PRO A 426 -15.60 -20.48 12.36
N LEU A 427 -16.01 -19.20 12.40
CA LEU A 427 -15.90 -18.31 11.26
C LEU A 427 -14.52 -17.63 11.31
N MET A 428 -13.71 -17.90 10.32
CA MET A 428 -12.37 -17.35 10.17
C MET A 428 -12.35 -16.25 9.12
N LEU A 429 -12.07 -15.03 9.55
CA LEU A 429 -11.92 -13.89 8.65
C LEU A 429 -10.46 -13.72 8.26
N LEU A 430 -10.19 -13.86 6.98
CA LEU A 430 -8.90 -13.55 6.34
C LEU A 430 -8.97 -12.12 5.78
N ASP A 431 -8.44 -11.17 6.54
CA ASP A 431 -8.60 -9.74 6.25
C ASP A 431 -7.44 -9.22 5.38
N GLU A 432 -7.76 -8.39 4.38
CA GLU A 432 -6.81 -7.77 3.44
C GLU A 432 -6.03 -8.77 2.59
N ILE A 433 -6.73 -9.74 1.95
CA ILE A 433 -6.10 -10.75 1.07
C ILE A 433 -5.45 -10.14 -0.18
N ASP A 434 -5.91 -8.97 -0.61
CA ASP A 434 -5.34 -8.18 -1.70
C ASP A 434 -3.96 -7.58 -1.40
N LYS A 435 -3.51 -7.67 -0.16
CA LYS A 435 -2.20 -7.17 0.28
C LYS A 435 -1.16 -8.28 0.50
N LEU A 436 -1.45 -9.48 0.05
CA LEU A 436 -0.47 -10.56 0.01
C LEU A 436 0.62 -10.20 -0.99
N ALA A 437 1.86 -10.13 -0.54
CA ALA A 437 3.01 -9.92 -1.40
C ALA A 437 3.80 -11.22 -1.52
N GLY A 438 3.96 -11.72 -2.74
CA GLY A 438 4.95 -12.78 -3.02
C GLY A 438 6.36 -12.21 -2.95
N ASP A 439 7.25 -12.84 -2.18
CA ASP A 439 8.66 -12.51 -2.11
C ASP A 439 9.50 -13.76 -2.44
N PHE A 440 10.80 -13.63 -2.68
CA PHE A 440 11.74 -14.72 -2.98
C PHE A 440 11.81 -15.83 -1.90
N ARG A 441 11.11 -15.68 -0.78
CA ARG A 441 11.16 -16.59 0.39
C ARG A 441 9.97 -17.55 0.51
N GLY A 442 9.03 -17.55 -0.41
CA GLY A 442 7.87 -18.43 -0.40
C GLY A 442 6.65 -17.79 -1.05
N ASP A 443 5.63 -18.62 -1.31
CA ASP A 443 4.35 -18.16 -1.87
C ASP A 443 3.22 -18.32 -0.84
N PRO A 444 2.91 -17.24 -0.07
CA PRO A 444 1.80 -17.27 0.88
C PRO A 444 0.45 -17.56 0.24
N ALA A 445 0.30 -17.24 -1.07
CA ALA A 445 -0.95 -17.53 -1.79
C ALA A 445 -1.12 -19.03 -2.03
N ALA A 446 -0.05 -19.76 -2.28
CA ALA A 446 -0.09 -21.23 -2.41
C ALA A 446 -0.46 -21.90 -1.06
N ALA A 447 0.08 -21.41 0.07
CA ALA A 447 -0.30 -21.90 1.39
C ALA A 447 -1.77 -21.65 1.72
N LEU A 448 -2.30 -20.49 1.32
CA LEU A 448 -3.72 -20.20 1.48
C LEU A 448 -4.60 -21.04 0.55
N LEU A 449 -4.14 -21.36 -0.66
CA LEU A 449 -4.89 -22.24 -1.55
C LEU A 449 -5.15 -23.60 -0.90
N GLU A 450 -4.15 -24.22 -0.26
CA GLU A 450 -4.33 -25.49 0.47
C GLU A 450 -5.35 -25.37 1.60
N ALA A 451 -5.29 -24.30 2.38
CA ALA A 451 -6.22 -24.08 3.48
C ALA A 451 -7.67 -23.79 3.00
N LEU A 452 -7.81 -23.15 1.85
CA LEU A 452 -9.10 -22.74 1.32
C LEU A 452 -9.72 -23.76 0.35
N ASP A 453 -8.91 -24.61 -0.26
CA ASP A 453 -9.41 -25.63 -1.21
C ASP A 453 -10.18 -26.73 -0.48
N PRO A 454 -11.48 -26.96 -0.78
CA PRO A 454 -12.28 -27.99 -0.15
C PRO A 454 -11.74 -29.42 -0.31
N GLU A 455 -10.96 -29.66 -1.37
CA GLU A 455 -10.36 -30.97 -1.65
C GLU A 455 -9.10 -31.21 -0.81
N GLN A 456 -8.43 -30.17 -0.35
CA GLN A 456 -7.15 -30.23 0.36
C GLN A 456 -7.27 -29.86 1.84
N ASN A 457 -8.24 -29.02 2.22
CA ASN A 457 -8.35 -28.44 3.56
C ASN A 457 -8.71 -29.46 4.67
N THR A 458 -9.16 -30.66 4.30
CA THR A 458 -9.38 -31.76 5.25
C THR A 458 -8.08 -32.30 5.83
N THR A 459 -6.98 -32.09 5.12
CA THR A 459 -5.64 -32.59 5.47
C THR A 459 -4.62 -31.46 5.54
N PHE A 460 -5.06 -30.26 5.96
CA PHE A 460 -4.15 -29.12 6.10
C PHE A 460 -2.99 -29.44 7.03
N ASN A 461 -1.77 -29.21 6.55
CA ASN A 461 -0.56 -29.55 7.29
C ASN A 461 0.21 -28.30 7.71
N ASP A 462 0.22 -28.03 9.02
CA ASP A 462 1.10 -27.02 9.62
C ASP A 462 2.45 -27.66 9.97
N HIS A 463 3.54 -26.99 9.63
CA HIS A 463 4.91 -27.52 9.83
C HIS A 463 5.32 -27.66 11.28
N PHE A 464 4.70 -26.90 12.21
CA PHE A 464 4.95 -27.03 13.63
C PHE A 464 4.23 -28.24 14.20
N ILE A 465 2.94 -28.37 13.90
CA ILE A 465 2.11 -29.48 14.37
C ILE A 465 2.51 -30.78 13.69
N ASP A 466 2.88 -30.72 12.42
CA ASP A 466 3.30 -31.89 11.59
C ASP A 466 2.28 -33.04 11.65
N MET A 467 0.99 -32.70 11.73
CA MET A 467 -0.16 -33.59 11.69
C MET A 467 -1.26 -32.95 10.87
N PRO A 468 -2.01 -33.73 10.06
CA PRO A 468 -3.13 -33.18 9.30
C PRO A 468 -4.22 -32.66 10.23
N PHE A 469 -4.68 -31.45 10.01
CA PHE A 469 -5.77 -30.81 10.72
C PHE A 469 -6.94 -30.53 9.76
N ASP A 470 -8.16 -30.91 10.15
CA ASP A 470 -9.34 -30.72 9.30
C ASP A 470 -9.91 -29.30 9.42
N LEU A 471 -9.76 -28.51 8.37
CA LEU A 471 -10.32 -27.17 8.24
C LEU A 471 -11.65 -27.14 7.46
N SER A 472 -12.20 -28.29 7.02
CA SER A 472 -13.40 -28.35 6.18
C SER A 472 -14.67 -27.82 6.85
N HIS A 473 -14.68 -27.78 8.17
CA HIS A 473 -15.79 -27.24 8.97
C HIS A 473 -15.69 -25.73 9.22
N VAL A 474 -14.54 -25.14 8.94
CA VAL A 474 -14.30 -23.69 9.08
C VAL A 474 -15.09 -22.93 8.01
N LEU A 475 -15.77 -21.86 8.40
CA LEU A 475 -16.37 -20.93 7.46
C LEU A 475 -15.36 -19.81 7.17
N PHE A 476 -14.76 -19.86 5.99
CA PHE A 476 -13.82 -18.83 5.57
C PHE A 476 -14.54 -17.63 4.96
N ILE A 477 -14.24 -16.44 5.46
CA ILE A 477 -14.59 -15.17 4.83
C ILE A 477 -13.32 -14.41 4.55
N THR A 478 -13.16 -13.91 3.34
CA THR A 478 -12.03 -13.06 2.96
C THR A 478 -12.48 -11.62 2.77
N THR A 479 -11.59 -10.66 2.93
CA THR A 479 -11.85 -9.27 2.56
C THR A 479 -10.76 -8.74 1.63
N ALA A 480 -11.17 -7.95 0.66
CA ALA A 480 -10.27 -7.25 -0.23
C ALA A 480 -10.77 -5.82 -0.49
N ASN A 481 -9.86 -4.93 -0.87
CA ASN A 481 -10.25 -3.62 -1.39
C ASN A 481 -10.31 -3.63 -2.92
N ASP A 482 -9.44 -4.41 -3.55
CA ASP A 482 -9.35 -4.57 -5.00
C ASP A 482 -9.29 -6.05 -5.38
N LEU A 483 -10.24 -6.46 -6.21
CA LEU A 483 -10.33 -7.85 -6.70
C LEU A 483 -9.25 -8.18 -7.73
N SER A 484 -8.77 -7.19 -8.47
CA SER A 484 -7.82 -7.39 -9.57
C SER A 484 -6.44 -7.83 -9.10
N VAL A 485 -6.08 -7.50 -7.86
CA VAL A 485 -4.79 -7.84 -7.24
C VAL A 485 -4.76 -9.28 -6.70
N ILE A 486 -5.94 -9.88 -6.48
CA ILE A 486 -6.03 -11.25 -5.95
C ILE A 486 -5.58 -12.24 -7.04
N PRO A 487 -4.66 -13.18 -6.73
CA PRO A 487 -4.26 -14.22 -7.67
C PRO A 487 -5.45 -15.00 -8.24
N GLY A 488 -5.44 -15.23 -9.57
CA GLY A 488 -6.53 -15.90 -10.29
C GLY A 488 -7.02 -17.19 -9.63
N PRO A 489 -6.13 -18.14 -9.27
CA PRO A 489 -6.53 -19.41 -8.65
C PRO A 489 -7.28 -19.27 -7.32
N LEU A 490 -6.96 -18.22 -6.52
CA LEU A 490 -7.70 -17.91 -5.29
C LEU A 490 -9.07 -17.30 -5.62
N ARG A 491 -9.11 -16.36 -6.56
CA ARG A 491 -10.33 -15.65 -6.95
C ARG A 491 -11.38 -16.58 -7.51
N ASP A 492 -10.98 -17.56 -8.32
CA ASP A 492 -11.89 -18.50 -8.98
C ASP A 492 -12.61 -19.44 -7.99
N ARG A 493 -12.11 -19.54 -6.74
CA ARG A 493 -12.73 -20.32 -5.65
C ARG A 493 -13.62 -19.50 -4.72
N MET A 494 -13.71 -18.18 -4.95
CA MET A 494 -14.41 -17.27 -4.05
C MET A 494 -15.77 -16.83 -4.61
N ASP A 495 -16.80 -16.84 -3.77
CA ASP A 495 -18.07 -16.17 -4.04
C ASP A 495 -17.91 -14.70 -3.69
N VAL A 496 -17.77 -13.87 -4.72
CA VAL A 496 -17.47 -12.44 -4.56
C VAL A 496 -18.74 -11.65 -4.28
N ILE A 497 -18.76 -10.92 -3.17
CA ILE A 497 -19.84 -10.02 -2.78
C ILE A 497 -19.26 -8.60 -2.72
N GLU A 498 -19.67 -7.76 -3.67
CA GLU A 498 -19.22 -6.38 -3.74
C GLU A 498 -20.00 -5.47 -2.77
N LEU A 499 -19.26 -4.77 -1.93
CA LEU A 499 -19.78 -3.75 -1.03
C LEU A 499 -19.59 -2.36 -1.66
N PRO A 500 -20.66 -1.70 -2.06
CA PRO A 500 -20.56 -0.37 -2.66
C PRO A 500 -20.20 0.70 -1.63
N SER A 501 -19.84 1.88 -2.13
CA SER A 501 -19.70 3.09 -1.31
C SER A 501 -21.02 3.51 -0.69
N TYR A 502 -20.96 4.10 0.51
CA TYR A 502 -22.16 4.63 1.18
C TYR A 502 -22.58 5.99 0.63
N THR A 503 -23.88 6.16 0.48
CA THR A 503 -24.50 7.43 0.17
C THR A 503 -24.40 8.39 1.36
N ARG A 504 -24.62 9.68 1.11
CA ARG A 504 -24.72 10.71 2.16
C ARG A 504 -25.77 10.38 3.22
N VAL A 505 -26.94 9.87 2.80
CA VAL A 505 -28.04 9.50 3.68
C VAL A 505 -27.72 8.22 4.47
N GLU A 506 -27.08 7.23 3.82
CA GLU A 506 -26.63 6.03 4.53
C GLU A 506 -25.57 6.40 5.58
N LYS A 507 -24.55 7.22 5.24
CA LYS A 507 -23.55 7.71 6.21
C LYS A 507 -24.19 8.43 7.41
N TYR A 508 -25.21 9.26 7.17
CA TYR A 508 -25.96 9.92 8.24
C TYR A 508 -26.65 8.90 9.16
N ASN A 509 -27.36 7.93 8.57
CA ASN A 509 -28.08 6.92 9.36
C ASN A 509 -27.11 6.00 10.12
N ILE A 510 -25.99 5.60 9.50
CA ILE A 510 -24.91 4.83 10.15
C ILE A 510 -24.32 5.66 11.30
N ALA A 511 -24.00 6.93 11.08
CA ALA A 511 -23.49 7.81 12.11
C ALA A 511 -24.48 7.90 13.30
N ARG A 512 -25.75 8.18 13.02
CA ARG A 512 -26.79 8.35 14.05
C ARG A 512 -27.06 7.07 14.83
N LYS A 513 -27.20 5.92 14.14
CA LYS A 513 -27.66 4.68 14.75
C LYS A 513 -26.52 3.87 15.40
N HIS A 514 -25.31 3.95 14.83
CA HIS A 514 -24.22 3.07 15.23
C HIS A 514 -23.00 3.83 15.75
N LEU A 515 -22.42 4.80 14.96
CA LEU A 515 -21.15 5.41 15.33
C LEU A 515 -21.27 6.33 16.56
N VAL A 516 -22.25 7.24 16.57
CA VAL A 516 -22.43 8.19 17.70
C VAL A 516 -22.70 7.46 19.01
N PRO A 517 -23.67 6.51 19.12
CA PRO A 517 -23.90 5.77 20.37
C PRO A 517 -22.68 4.98 20.83
N LYS A 518 -21.98 4.32 19.90
CA LYS A 518 -20.75 3.57 20.18
C LYS A 518 -19.67 4.48 20.77
N GLN A 519 -19.43 5.62 20.14
CA GLN A 519 -18.36 6.53 20.55
C GLN A 519 -18.72 7.33 21.81
N LEU A 520 -19.99 7.68 22.02
CA LEU A 520 -20.47 8.27 23.28
C LEU A 520 -20.22 7.34 24.47
N LYS A 521 -20.51 6.03 24.31
CA LYS A 521 -20.23 5.02 25.32
C LYS A 521 -18.71 4.88 25.58
N ALA A 522 -17.91 4.82 24.52
CA ALA A 522 -16.46 4.70 24.61
C ALA A 522 -15.79 5.90 25.29
N CYS A 523 -16.35 7.11 25.10
CA CYS A 523 -15.84 8.35 25.70
C CYS A 523 -16.46 8.68 27.09
N GLY A 524 -17.39 7.85 27.62
CA GLY A 524 -18.08 8.12 28.89
C GLY A 524 -19.03 9.34 28.85
N LEU A 525 -19.52 9.72 27.66
CA LEU A 525 -20.34 10.91 27.43
C LEU A 525 -21.81 10.58 27.16
N ALA A 526 -22.26 9.37 27.49
CA ALA A 526 -23.65 8.98 27.28
C ALA A 526 -24.60 9.89 28.08
N GLY A 527 -25.59 10.48 27.42
CA GLY A 527 -26.53 11.44 28.00
C GLY A 527 -26.01 12.88 28.14
N LYS A 528 -24.71 13.14 27.96
CA LYS A 528 -24.13 14.49 28.13
C LYS A 528 -23.87 15.23 26.80
N VAL A 529 -23.77 14.50 25.67
CA VAL A 529 -23.51 15.11 24.36
C VAL A 529 -24.56 14.63 23.35
N THR A 530 -25.11 15.57 22.59
CA THR A 530 -26.07 15.31 21.54
C THR A 530 -25.59 15.89 20.20
N PHE A 531 -25.91 15.22 19.09
CA PHE A 531 -25.62 15.72 17.74
C PHE A 531 -26.90 16.07 17.04
N SER A 532 -26.98 17.29 16.50
CA SER A 532 -28.05 17.67 15.60
C SER A 532 -27.87 17.00 14.22
N GLN A 533 -28.97 16.92 13.46
CA GLN A 533 -28.93 16.46 12.07
C GLN A 533 -27.99 17.33 11.22
N SER A 534 -28.03 18.64 11.40
CA SER A 534 -27.16 19.59 10.67
C SER A 534 -25.66 19.38 11.01
N ALA A 535 -25.33 18.97 12.24
CA ALA A 535 -23.98 18.67 12.62
C ALA A 535 -23.45 17.42 11.90
N LEU A 536 -24.23 16.32 11.89
CA LEU A 536 -23.81 15.09 11.23
C LEU A 536 -23.64 15.28 9.72
N TYR A 537 -24.56 15.95 9.05
CA TYR A 537 -24.41 16.31 7.65
C TYR A 537 -23.24 17.27 7.43
N GLY A 538 -23.04 18.25 8.32
CA GLY A 538 -21.91 19.17 8.25
C GLY A 538 -20.56 18.45 8.34
N ILE A 539 -20.46 17.40 9.18
CA ILE A 539 -19.26 16.55 9.25
C ILE A 539 -19.06 15.77 7.95
N ILE A 540 -20.13 15.12 7.46
CA ILE A 540 -20.10 14.31 6.24
C ILE A 540 -19.66 15.14 5.03
N ASP A 541 -20.24 16.32 4.85
CA ASP A 541 -20.05 17.15 3.67
C ASP A 541 -18.81 18.04 3.75
N GLY A 542 -18.38 18.47 4.95
CA GLY A 542 -17.33 19.47 5.11
C GLY A 542 -16.00 18.95 5.67
N TYR A 543 -16.01 17.78 6.29
CA TYR A 543 -14.83 17.26 7.01
C TYR A 543 -14.47 15.82 6.64
N THR A 544 -15.25 15.15 5.77
CA THR A 544 -14.94 13.80 5.33
C THR A 544 -15.08 13.65 3.82
N ARG A 545 -14.08 12.98 3.18
CA ARG A 545 -14.14 12.62 1.76
C ARG A 545 -13.66 11.17 1.66
N GLU A 546 -14.61 10.24 1.75
CA GLU A 546 -14.34 8.80 1.75
C GLU A 546 -15.53 7.99 1.23
N ALA A 547 -15.27 6.80 0.70
CA ALA A 547 -16.31 5.86 0.27
C ALA A 547 -17.08 5.26 1.46
N GLY A 548 -16.37 4.92 2.53
CA GLY A 548 -16.91 4.33 3.76
C GLY A 548 -17.24 5.35 4.86
N VAL A 549 -17.06 4.92 6.11
CA VAL A 549 -17.35 5.73 7.32
C VAL A 549 -16.20 5.76 8.34
N ARG A 550 -14.98 5.38 7.92
CA ARG A 550 -13.81 5.30 8.85
C ARG A 550 -13.33 6.68 9.30
N THR A 551 -13.24 7.63 8.36
CA THR A 551 -12.86 9.01 8.67
C THR A 551 -14.00 9.70 9.42
N LEU A 552 -15.26 9.42 9.07
CA LEU A 552 -16.44 9.91 9.77
C LEU A 552 -16.42 9.48 11.25
N GLU A 553 -16.14 8.21 11.55
CA GLU A 553 -16.00 7.71 12.91
C GLU A 553 -14.87 8.44 13.66
N ARG A 554 -13.71 8.63 13.03
CA ARG A 554 -12.58 9.38 13.61
C ARG A 554 -12.91 10.83 13.88
N THR A 555 -13.61 11.48 12.96
CA THR A 555 -14.02 12.89 13.11
C THR A 555 -15.05 13.06 14.21
N ILE A 556 -16.05 12.17 14.29
CA ILE A 556 -17.02 12.13 15.42
C ILE A 556 -16.26 11.96 16.74
N THR A 557 -15.30 11.03 16.80
CA THR A 557 -14.48 10.80 18.01
C THR A 557 -13.67 12.05 18.38
N SER A 558 -13.12 12.77 17.39
CA SER A 558 -12.41 14.03 17.62
C SER A 558 -13.32 15.12 18.22
N VAL A 559 -14.55 15.24 17.71
CA VAL A 559 -15.56 16.15 18.28
C VAL A 559 -15.86 15.77 19.72
N LEU A 560 -16.12 14.48 19.99
CA LEU A 560 -16.44 13.98 21.33
C LEU A 560 -15.31 14.21 22.33
N ARG A 561 -14.02 14.05 21.93
CA ARG A 561 -12.86 14.35 22.78
C ARG A 561 -12.81 15.83 23.18
N LYS A 562 -13.15 16.75 22.27
CA LYS A 562 -13.22 18.19 22.58
C LYS A 562 -14.40 18.52 23.48
N CYS A 563 -15.56 17.86 23.27
CA CYS A 563 -16.70 17.96 24.18
C CYS A 563 -16.35 17.40 25.59
N ALA A 564 -15.66 16.26 25.64
CA ALA A 564 -15.19 15.69 26.91
C ALA A 564 -14.29 16.67 27.70
N ARG A 565 -13.39 17.37 26.99
CA ARG A 565 -12.53 18.39 27.61
C ARG A 565 -13.38 19.51 28.20
N LYS A 566 -14.36 20.06 27.45
CA LYS A 566 -15.24 21.14 27.95
C LYS A 566 -16.03 20.73 29.17
N ILE A 567 -16.49 19.47 29.22
CA ILE A 567 -17.26 18.94 30.35
C ILE A 567 -16.32 18.69 31.55
N ALA A 568 -15.13 18.14 31.32
CA ALA A 568 -14.17 17.86 32.38
C ALA A 568 -13.57 19.13 33.00
N SER A 569 -13.41 20.22 32.22
CA SER A 569 -12.97 21.53 32.73
C SER A 569 -14.09 22.30 33.47
N GLY A 570 -15.31 21.78 33.47
CA GLY A 570 -16.44 22.48 34.12
C GLY A 570 -17.04 23.64 33.30
N GLU A 571 -16.62 23.80 32.04
CA GLU A 571 -17.15 24.83 31.14
C GLU A 571 -18.62 24.58 30.74
N ALA A 572 -19.05 23.31 30.73
CA ALA A 572 -20.41 22.91 30.39
C ALA A 572 -20.77 21.56 31.04
N GLU A 573 -22.01 21.37 31.49
CA GLU A 573 -22.50 20.07 31.95
C GLU A 573 -22.94 19.19 30.77
N ASN A 574 -23.58 19.80 29.77
CA ASN A 574 -24.08 19.15 28.57
C ASN A 574 -23.66 19.96 27.34
N VAL A 575 -23.36 19.28 26.25
CA VAL A 575 -22.95 19.89 25.00
C VAL A 575 -23.88 19.44 23.86
N SER A 576 -24.49 20.40 23.16
CA SER A 576 -25.22 20.12 21.93
C SER A 576 -24.38 20.54 20.73
N VAL A 577 -23.98 19.54 19.91
CA VAL A 577 -23.18 19.78 18.70
C VAL A 577 -24.13 20.12 17.55
N THR A 578 -23.99 21.34 17.05
CA THR A 578 -24.79 21.89 15.92
C THR A 578 -23.88 22.11 14.70
N GLY A 579 -24.49 22.38 13.52
CA GLY A 579 -23.71 22.68 12.31
C GLY A 579 -22.83 23.94 12.45
N SER A 580 -23.27 24.94 13.25
CA SER A 580 -22.49 26.16 13.54
C SER A 580 -21.33 25.95 14.52
N SER A 581 -21.41 24.99 15.44
CA SER A 581 -20.34 24.71 16.39
C SER A 581 -19.19 23.87 15.78
N LEU A 582 -19.34 23.35 14.55
CA LEU A 582 -18.32 22.50 13.95
C LEU A 582 -17.01 23.21 13.64
N GLU A 583 -17.08 24.47 13.21
CA GLU A 583 -15.87 25.25 12.92
C GLU A 583 -15.04 25.55 14.17
N GLU A 584 -15.70 25.77 15.32
CA GLU A 584 -15.02 25.89 16.62
C GLU A 584 -14.37 24.55 17.03
N LEU A 585 -15.10 23.46 16.81
CA LEU A 585 -14.69 22.12 17.24
C LEU A 585 -13.67 21.45 16.29
N LEU A 586 -13.73 21.67 14.98
CA LEU A 586 -12.91 20.98 13.99
C LEU A 586 -11.99 21.91 13.19
N GLY A 587 -12.19 23.22 13.29
CA GLY A 587 -11.54 24.21 12.43
C GLY A 587 -12.29 24.44 11.12
N PRO A 588 -11.73 25.22 10.19
CA PRO A 588 -12.38 25.50 8.92
C PRO A 588 -12.62 24.24 8.10
N ARG A 589 -13.68 24.25 7.31
CA ARG A 589 -14.00 23.12 6.41
C ARG A 589 -12.90 22.96 5.37
N PHE A 590 -12.36 21.75 5.24
CA PHE A 590 -11.32 21.48 4.24
C PHE A 590 -11.87 20.84 2.96
N VAL A 591 -13.06 20.23 3.00
CA VAL A 591 -13.75 19.79 1.80
C VAL A 591 -14.52 20.97 1.24
N LYS A 592 -13.94 21.62 0.22
CA LYS A 592 -14.63 22.67 -0.54
C LYS A 592 -15.56 22.00 -1.55
N PRO A 593 -16.70 22.65 -1.91
CA PRO A 593 -17.48 22.18 -3.05
C PRO A 593 -16.59 22.11 -4.30
N ASP A 594 -16.75 21.06 -5.09
CA ASP A 594 -16.00 20.91 -6.35
C ASP A 594 -16.21 22.14 -7.25
N PHE A 595 -15.18 22.49 -8.03
CA PHE A 595 -15.24 23.58 -9.01
C PHE A 595 -16.15 23.19 -10.20
N LEU A 596 -17.45 23.24 -9.97
CA LEU A 596 -18.41 22.97 -11.02
C LEU A 596 -18.86 24.26 -11.70
N ASN A 597 -18.94 24.18 -13.01
CA ASN A 597 -19.62 25.23 -13.75
C ASN A 597 -21.12 25.04 -13.61
N ARG A 598 -21.72 25.79 -12.68
CA ARG A 598 -23.18 25.81 -12.47
C ARG A 598 -23.91 26.81 -13.40
N THR A 599 -23.14 27.58 -14.16
CA THR A 599 -23.67 28.55 -15.15
C THR A 599 -23.46 28.02 -16.56
N ASN A 600 -24.31 28.44 -17.49
CA ASN A 600 -24.07 28.07 -18.88
C ASN A 600 -22.81 28.78 -19.39
N ALA A 601 -21.82 28.01 -19.82
CA ALA A 601 -20.55 28.56 -20.27
C ALA A 601 -20.06 27.89 -21.57
N ILE A 602 -19.27 28.64 -22.31
CA ILE A 602 -18.66 28.18 -23.56
C ILE A 602 -17.36 27.46 -23.21
N GLY A 603 -17.16 26.31 -23.82
CA GLY A 603 -15.91 25.55 -23.66
C GLY A 603 -15.76 24.82 -22.31
N ILE A 604 -16.78 24.78 -21.46
CA ILE A 604 -16.76 24.08 -20.18
C ILE A 604 -17.90 23.06 -20.12
N ALA A 605 -17.59 21.80 -19.89
CA ALA A 605 -18.54 20.71 -19.73
C ALA A 605 -18.28 19.93 -18.43
N ASN A 606 -19.36 19.53 -17.75
CA ASN A 606 -19.28 18.79 -16.50
C ASN A 606 -19.30 17.28 -16.78
N GLY A 607 -18.16 16.63 -16.66
CA GLY A 607 -18.02 15.19 -16.69
C GLY A 607 -18.20 14.54 -15.31
N LEU A 608 -18.28 13.22 -15.30
CA LEU A 608 -18.38 12.40 -14.09
C LEU A 608 -17.27 11.35 -14.10
N ALA A 609 -16.54 11.26 -13.01
CA ALA A 609 -15.49 10.28 -12.79
C ALA A 609 -15.84 9.36 -11.62
N TRP A 610 -15.25 8.18 -11.61
CA TRP A 610 -15.27 7.26 -10.49
C TRP A 610 -13.84 7.08 -9.97
N THR A 611 -13.67 7.12 -8.65
CA THR A 611 -12.41 6.93 -7.95
C THR A 611 -12.59 5.94 -6.81
N SER A 612 -11.48 5.47 -6.24
CA SER A 612 -11.51 4.60 -5.04
C SER A 612 -12.20 5.23 -3.82
N ILE A 613 -12.44 6.56 -3.85
CA ILE A 613 -13.10 7.32 -2.78
C ILE A 613 -14.60 7.47 -3.07
N GLY A 614 -15.05 7.20 -4.29
CA GLY A 614 -16.42 7.34 -4.75
C GLY A 614 -16.52 8.13 -6.05
N GLY A 615 -17.72 8.59 -6.39
CA GLY A 615 -17.94 9.43 -7.57
C GLY A 615 -17.48 10.87 -7.36
N GLU A 616 -16.90 11.45 -8.40
CA GLU A 616 -16.47 12.84 -8.46
C GLU A 616 -16.96 13.51 -9.74
N THR A 617 -17.09 14.82 -9.68
CA THR A 617 -17.33 15.62 -10.90
C THR A 617 -16.01 15.97 -11.55
N LEU A 618 -15.99 15.94 -12.86
CA LEU A 618 -14.82 16.20 -13.68
C LEU A 618 -15.13 17.32 -14.67
N PRO A 619 -14.99 18.58 -14.29
CA PRO A 619 -15.12 19.67 -15.24
C PRO A 619 -13.98 19.60 -16.27
N ILE A 620 -14.33 19.75 -17.54
CA ILE A 620 -13.37 19.84 -18.64
C ILE A 620 -13.49 21.24 -19.25
N GLU A 621 -12.37 21.92 -19.32
CA GLU A 621 -12.24 23.26 -19.89
C GLU A 621 -11.49 23.18 -21.20
N VAL A 622 -11.99 23.85 -22.23
CA VAL A 622 -11.36 23.96 -23.54
C VAL A 622 -11.23 25.43 -23.92
N GLN A 623 -10.03 25.79 -24.32
CA GLN A 623 -9.73 27.13 -24.85
C GLN A 623 -9.14 27.01 -26.26
N VAL A 624 -9.59 27.88 -27.13
CA VAL A 624 -9.09 28.02 -28.52
C VAL A 624 -8.23 29.25 -28.62
N MET A 625 -7.09 29.12 -29.23
CA MET A 625 -6.21 30.25 -29.59
C MET A 625 -6.16 30.33 -31.11
N ASP A 626 -6.77 31.40 -31.68
CA ASP A 626 -6.77 31.68 -33.11
C ASP A 626 -5.35 32.05 -33.60
N ASN A 627 -5.05 31.77 -34.85
CA ASN A 627 -3.74 31.99 -35.48
C ASN A 627 -2.59 31.15 -34.91
N GLY A 628 -2.90 29.97 -34.43
CA GLY A 628 -1.94 28.98 -33.96
C GLY A 628 -1.36 28.11 -35.09
N SER A 629 -0.64 27.07 -34.71
CA SER A 629 0.01 26.06 -35.56
C SER A 629 -0.76 24.74 -35.69
N GLY A 630 -1.96 24.64 -35.12
CA GLY A 630 -2.73 23.38 -34.99
C GLY A 630 -2.29 22.54 -33.81
N LYS A 631 -1.52 23.13 -32.87
CA LYS A 631 -1.00 22.43 -31.67
C LYS A 631 -2.11 22.10 -30.70
N ILE A 632 -2.08 20.88 -30.15
CA ILE A 632 -2.97 20.42 -29.11
C ILE A 632 -2.17 20.31 -27.82
N THR A 633 -2.63 21.02 -26.79
CA THR A 633 -2.04 20.97 -25.46
C THR A 633 -3.07 20.39 -24.51
N VAL A 634 -2.67 19.36 -23.75
CA VAL A 634 -3.53 18.69 -22.74
C VAL A 634 -2.86 18.83 -21.39
N THR A 635 -3.59 19.36 -20.38
CA THR A 635 -3.08 19.59 -19.03
C THR A 635 -4.08 19.10 -17.97
N GLY A 636 -3.62 18.87 -16.72
CA GLY A 636 -4.48 18.45 -15.61
C GLY A 636 -4.20 17.03 -15.11
N SER A 637 -2.96 16.53 -15.30
CA SER A 637 -2.52 15.19 -14.83
C SER A 637 -3.37 14.05 -15.40
N LEU A 638 -3.61 14.10 -16.73
CA LEU A 638 -4.38 13.08 -17.44
C LEU A 638 -3.49 11.88 -17.77
N GLY A 639 -3.98 10.66 -17.47
CA GLY A 639 -3.35 9.41 -17.86
C GLY A 639 -3.44 9.15 -19.38
N ASP A 640 -2.82 8.08 -19.82
CA ASP A 640 -2.67 7.84 -21.27
C ASP A 640 -4.00 7.47 -21.94
N VAL A 641 -4.87 6.72 -21.27
CA VAL A 641 -6.21 6.39 -21.78
C VAL A 641 -7.06 7.66 -21.97
N MET A 642 -6.97 8.61 -21.04
CA MET A 642 -7.71 9.87 -21.14
C MET A 642 -7.13 10.81 -22.21
N LYS A 643 -5.80 10.78 -22.45
CA LYS A 643 -5.16 11.50 -23.56
C LYS A 643 -5.60 10.92 -24.92
N GLU A 644 -5.70 9.61 -25.02
CA GLU A 644 -6.24 8.92 -26.20
C GLU A 644 -7.70 9.33 -26.46
N SER A 645 -8.52 9.33 -25.42
CA SER A 645 -9.92 9.79 -25.48
C SER A 645 -10.02 11.26 -25.95
N ALA A 646 -9.08 12.12 -25.55
CA ALA A 646 -9.03 13.50 -26.04
C ALA A 646 -8.64 13.57 -27.55
N GLN A 647 -7.75 12.71 -28.00
CA GLN A 647 -7.37 12.62 -29.42
C GLN A 647 -8.54 12.12 -30.28
N LEU A 648 -9.29 11.10 -29.79
CA LEU A 648 -10.51 10.63 -30.42
C LEU A 648 -11.56 11.74 -30.53
N ALA A 649 -11.80 12.49 -29.45
CA ALA A 649 -12.72 13.62 -29.43
C ALA A 649 -12.35 14.68 -30.47
N ILE A 650 -11.08 15.06 -30.56
CA ILE A 650 -10.59 16.03 -31.53
C ILE A 650 -10.75 15.51 -32.96
N THR A 651 -10.45 14.24 -33.20
CA THR A 651 -10.60 13.62 -34.53
C THR A 651 -12.06 13.63 -34.97
N TYR A 652 -12.99 13.25 -34.08
CA TYR A 652 -14.42 13.30 -34.34
C TYR A 652 -14.90 14.72 -34.68
N VAL A 653 -14.50 15.72 -33.88
CA VAL A 653 -14.87 17.11 -34.13
C VAL A 653 -14.31 17.63 -35.46
N ARG A 654 -13.12 17.21 -35.85
CA ARG A 654 -12.52 17.57 -37.14
C ARG A 654 -13.29 17.00 -38.33
N VAL A 655 -13.74 15.77 -38.22
CA VAL A 655 -14.52 15.09 -39.29
C VAL A 655 -15.90 15.70 -39.45
N HIS A 656 -16.56 16.07 -38.35
CA HIS A 656 -17.94 16.58 -38.34
C HIS A 656 -18.03 18.10 -38.14
N ALA A 657 -16.95 18.85 -38.38
CA ALA A 657 -16.86 20.28 -38.10
C ALA A 657 -18.02 21.08 -38.78
N GLU A 658 -18.28 20.82 -40.06
CA GLU A 658 -19.32 21.54 -40.83
C GLU A 658 -20.71 21.28 -40.27
N GLU A 659 -21.01 20.09 -39.76
CA GLU A 659 -22.32 19.73 -39.18
C GLU A 659 -22.61 20.55 -37.91
N TYR A 660 -21.58 20.95 -37.17
CA TYR A 660 -21.67 21.74 -35.93
C TYR A 660 -21.45 23.25 -36.15
N GLY A 661 -21.36 23.67 -37.44
CA GLY A 661 -21.13 25.08 -37.78
C GLY A 661 -19.72 25.59 -37.46
N ILE A 662 -18.76 24.68 -37.41
CA ILE A 662 -17.36 24.99 -37.13
C ILE A 662 -16.62 25.09 -38.49
N ASP A 663 -15.92 26.20 -38.68
CA ASP A 663 -15.11 26.42 -39.90
C ASP A 663 -13.87 25.47 -39.90
N PRO A 664 -13.78 24.53 -40.88
CA PRO A 664 -12.65 23.60 -40.96
C PRO A 664 -11.29 24.27 -41.16
N GLU A 665 -11.25 25.42 -41.87
CA GLU A 665 -9.99 26.14 -42.08
C GLU A 665 -9.49 26.86 -40.83
N ARG A 666 -10.43 27.37 -40.01
CA ARG A 666 -10.12 27.92 -38.69
C ARG A 666 -9.59 26.81 -37.78
N LEU A 667 -10.19 25.61 -37.81
CA LEU A 667 -9.77 24.47 -37.02
C LEU A 667 -8.35 23.95 -37.32
N LYS A 668 -7.89 24.13 -38.57
CA LYS A 668 -6.49 23.80 -38.95
C LYS A 668 -5.48 24.83 -38.43
N LYS A 669 -5.89 26.08 -38.22
CA LYS A 669 -5.03 27.22 -37.87
C LYS A 669 -5.18 27.69 -36.43
N CYS A 670 -5.91 26.94 -35.56
CA CYS A 670 -6.04 27.25 -34.16
C CYS A 670 -5.30 26.26 -33.28
N ASP A 671 -4.72 26.73 -32.19
CA ASP A 671 -4.22 25.87 -31.13
C ASP A 671 -5.32 25.60 -30.11
N LEU A 672 -5.39 24.34 -29.64
CA LEU A 672 -6.38 23.88 -28.67
C LEU A 672 -5.69 23.58 -27.34
N HIS A 673 -6.23 24.12 -26.26
CA HIS A 673 -5.82 23.77 -24.91
C HIS A 673 -6.98 23.13 -24.17
N ILE A 674 -6.82 21.86 -23.80
CA ILE A 674 -7.76 21.09 -22.99
C ILE A 674 -7.19 21.00 -21.58
N HIS A 675 -7.98 21.39 -20.59
CA HIS A 675 -7.58 21.37 -19.20
C HIS A 675 -8.63 20.65 -18.34
N ALA A 676 -8.15 19.75 -17.48
CA ALA A 676 -8.97 19.20 -16.40
C ALA A 676 -8.44 19.78 -15.06
N PRO A 677 -9.20 20.66 -14.38
CA PRO A 677 -8.79 21.24 -13.10
C PRO A 677 -8.42 20.18 -12.04
N GLU A 678 -7.76 20.62 -10.96
CA GLU A 678 -7.21 19.75 -9.90
C GLU A 678 -6.09 18.79 -10.38
N GLY A 679 -5.04 19.36 -10.98
CA GLY A 679 -3.90 18.61 -11.50
C GLY A 679 -3.08 17.81 -10.48
N ALA A 680 -3.33 17.99 -9.18
CA ALA A 680 -2.71 17.19 -8.12
C ALA A 680 -3.25 15.75 -8.03
N VAL A 681 -4.43 15.47 -8.61
CA VAL A 681 -5.06 14.15 -8.62
C VAL A 681 -4.92 13.56 -10.02
N PRO A 682 -4.21 12.42 -10.18
CA PRO A 682 -4.14 11.73 -11.48
C PRO A 682 -5.55 11.31 -11.93
N LYS A 683 -5.86 11.53 -13.21
CA LYS A 683 -7.14 11.19 -13.81
C LYS A 683 -6.90 10.33 -15.05
N ASP A 684 -7.50 9.15 -15.06
CA ASP A 684 -7.40 8.25 -16.20
C ASP A 684 -8.73 7.52 -16.46
N GLY A 685 -8.99 7.18 -17.72
CA GLY A 685 -10.15 6.41 -18.13
C GLY A 685 -10.85 6.95 -19.38
N PRO A 686 -11.54 6.08 -20.15
CA PRO A 686 -12.16 6.43 -21.44
C PRO A 686 -13.49 7.17 -21.29
N SER A 687 -14.12 7.16 -20.10
CA SER A 687 -15.51 7.64 -19.88
C SER A 687 -15.69 9.16 -19.97
N ALA A 688 -14.62 9.93 -20.19
CA ALA A 688 -14.69 11.38 -20.41
C ALA A 688 -14.90 11.79 -21.89
N GLY A 689 -14.94 10.85 -22.82
CA GLY A 689 -15.02 11.12 -24.26
C GLY A 689 -16.16 12.03 -24.65
N VAL A 690 -17.38 11.77 -24.15
CA VAL A 690 -18.56 12.64 -24.39
C VAL A 690 -18.37 14.05 -23.85
N THR A 691 -17.73 14.18 -22.69
CA THR A 691 -17.48 15.48 -22.03
C THR A 691 -16.45 16.30 -22.81
N LEU A 692 -15.35 15.65 -23.20
CA LEU A 692 -14.30 16.25 -24.02
C LEU A 692 -14.85 16.76 -25.35
N THR A 693 -15.65 15.93 -26.04
CA THR A 693 -16.25 16.30 -27.32
C THR A 693 -17.22 17.47 -27.15
N THR A 694 -18.06 17.43 -26.10
CA THR A 694 -19.02 18.51 -25.82
C THR A 694 -18.34 19.85 -25.54
N ALA A 695 -17.27 19.84 -24.72
CA ALA A 695 -16.49 21.02 -24.43
C ALA A 695 -15.80 21.59 -25.69
N LEU A 696 -15.23 20.71 -26.53
CA LEU A 696 -14.60 21.07 -27.79
C LEU A 696 -15.59 21.70 -28.77
N VAL A 697 -16.74 21.05 -29.01
CA VAL A 697 -17.78 21.58 -29.92
C VAL A 697 -18.30 22.90 -29.39
N SER A 698 -18.55 23.02 -28.10
CA SER A 698 -18.98 24.26 -27.47
C SER A 698 -18.00 25.41 -27.68
N CYS A 699 -16.73 25.17 -27.44
CA CYS A 699 -15.69 26.18 -27.58
C CYS A 699 -15.50 26.63 -29.03
N LEU A 700 -15.53 25.71 -29.99
CA LEU A 700 -15.32 25.97 -31.40
C LEU A 700 -16.53 26.61 -32.09
N SER A 701 -17.75 26.17 -31.71
CA SER A 701 -19.02 26.72 -32.27
C SER A 701 -19.49 27.97 -31.55
N GLY A 702 -18.94 28.30 -30.37
CA GLY A 702 -19.39 29.41 -29.53
C GLY A 702 -20.74 29.17 -28.84
N ILE A 703 -21.26 27.94 -28.82
CA ILE A 703 -22.53 27.58 -28.21
C ILE A 703 -22.30 27.15 -26.74
N PRO A 704 -22.96 27.82 -25.76
CA PRO A 704 -22.75 27.46 -24.36
C PRO A 704 -23.28 26.07 -24.01
N VAL A 705 -22.53 25.35 -23.13
CA VAL A 705 -22.98 24.11 -22.48
C VAL A 705 -23.93 24.48 -21.32
N ARG A 706 -24.96 23.69 -21.11
CA ARG A 706 -25.87 23.82 -19.97
C ARG A 706 -25.15 23.48 -18.67
N GLY A 707 -25.17 24.39 -17.70
CA GLY A 707 -24.51 24.23 -16.40
C GLY A 707 -25.23 23.27 -15.44
N ASP A 708 -26.47 22.85 -15.74
CA ASP A 708 -27.25 21.89 -14.92
C ASP A 708 -27.16 20.46 -15.45
N VAL A 709 -26.32 20.20 -16.46
CA VAL A 709 -26.11 18.90 -17.08
C VAL A 709 -24.72 18.34 -16.73
N ALA A 710 -24.69 17.09 -16.28
CA ALA A 710 -23.50 16.30 -16.20
C ALA A 710 -23.55 15.14 -17.21
N MET A 711 -22.41 14.63 -17.62
CA MET A 711 -22.34 13.59 -18.64
C MET A 711 -21.22 12.61 -18.39
N THR A 712 -21.40 11.38 -18.88
CA THR A 712 -20.36 10.34 -18.89
C THR A 712 -20.60 9.41 -20.08
N GLY A 713 -19.55 8.94 -20.70
CA GLY A 713 -19.61 8.01 -21.83
C GLY A 713 -18.27 7.94 -22.56
N GLU A 714 -17.91 6.75 -22.99
CA GLU A 714 -16.82 6.53 -23.91
C GLU A 714 -17.33 6.77 -25.35
N ILE A 715 -16.45 7.18 -26.25
CA ILE A 715 -16.81 7.49 -27.63
C ILE A 715 -15.99 6.65 -28.61
N THR A 716 -16.59 6.38 -29.78
CA THR A 716 -15.88 5.81 -30.92
C THR A 716 -15.59 6.89 -31.96
N LEU A 717 -14.73 6.59 -32.93
CA LEU A 717 -14.44 7.45 -34.10
C LEU A 717 -15.70 7.77 -34.93
N HIS A 718 -16.73 6.93 -34.88
CA HIS A 718 -18.02 7.13 -35.56
C HIS A 718 -19.07 7.86 -34.72
N GLY A 719 -18.70 8.29 -33.50
CA GLY A 719 -19.57 9.04 -32.60
C GLY A 719 -20.56 8.18 -31.81
N ASN A 720 -20.43 6.85 -31.78
CA ASN A 720 -21.23 6.01 -30.90
C ASN A 720 -20.79 6.21 -29.46
N VAL A 721 -21.76 6.16 -28.55
CA VAL A 721 -21.52 6.28 -27.11
C VAL A 721 -21.53 4.87 -26.49
N LEU A 722 -20.38 4.47 -25.95
CA LEU A 722 -20.17 3.14 -25.35
C LEU A 722 -20.44 3.15 -23.84
N PRO A 723 -20.76 1.99 -23.25
CA PRO A 723 -21.06 1.83 -21.83
C PRO A 723 -19.84 2.13 -20.94
N ILE A 724 -20.12 2.51 -19.68
CA ILE A 724 -19.13 2.88 -18.68
C ILE A 724 -19.36 2.15 -17.36
N GLY A 725 -18.35 2.06 -16.52
CA GLY A 725 -18.46 1.56 -15.15
C GLY A 725 -18.78 2.65 -14.12
N GLY A 726 -19.28 2.23 -12.95
CA GLY A 726 -19.51 3.09 -11.79
C GLY A 726 -20.64 4.12 -11.95
N LEU A 727 -21.71 3.78 -12.67
CA LEU A 727 -22.84 4.69 -12.89
C LEU A 727 -23.49 5.12 -11.55
N ARG A 728 -23.57 4.25 -10.56
CA ARG A 728 -24.11 4.55 -9.23
C ARG A 728 -23.31 5.68 -8.56
N GLU A 729 -22.01 5.55 -8.46
CA GLU A 729 -21.13 6.53 -7.84
C GLU A 729 -21.11 7.86 -8.60
N LYS A 730 -21.05 7.80 -9.92
CA LYS A 730 -21.10 8.97 -10.80
C LYS A 730 -22.41 9.74 -10.64
N SER A 731 -23.54 9.03 -10.57
CA SER A 731 -24.86 9.63 -10.35
C SER A 731 -24.98 10.30 -8.99
N MET A 732 -24.40 9.69 -7.95
CA MET A 732 -24.35 10.28 -6.62
C MET A 732 -23.51 11.56 -6.58
N ALA A 733 -22.39 11.60 -7.31
CA ALA A 733 -21.60 12.82 -7.44
C ALA A 733 -22.41 13.94 -8.11
N ALA A 734 -23.10 13.64 -9.20
CA ALA A 734 -23.99 14.60 -9.88
C ALA A 734 -25.09 15.11 -8.95
N TYR A 735 -25.73 14.24 -8.17
CA TYR A 735 -26.74 14.60 -7.19
C TYR A 735 -26.18 15.49 -6.07
N ARG A 736 -25.04 15.12 -5.48
CA ARG A 736 -24.36 15.90 -4.44
C ARG A 736 -24.07 17.33 -4.87
N GLU A 737 -23.64 17.49 -6.11
CA GLU A 737 -23.30 18.79 -6.69
C GLU A 737 -24.52 19.57 -7.23
N GLY A 738 -25.73 19.02 -7.11
CA GLY A 738 -26.98 19.69 -7.46
C GLY A 738 -27.27 19.76 -8.97
N MET A 739 -26.67 18.84 -9.76
CA MET A 739 -27.05 18.68 -11.17
C MET A 739 -28.51 18.28 -11.28
N LYS A 740 -29.14 18.56 -12.42
CA LYS A 740 -30.54 18.19 -12.69
C LYS A 740 -30.64 17.06 -13.71
N THR A 741 -29.73 17.02 -14.65
CA THR A 741 -29.75 16.07 -15.77
C THR A 741 -28.42 15.35 -15.87
N VAL A 742 -28.46 14.04 -16.08
CA VAL A 742 -27.26 13.20 -16.33
C VAL A 742 -27.44 12.51 -17.68
N LEU A 743 -26.51 12.75 -18.58
CA LEU A 743 -26.44 12.04 -19.88
C LEU A 743 -25.62 10.76 -19.66
N ILE A 744 -26.22 9.62 -19.97
CA ILE A 744 -25.62 8.28 -19.77
C ILE A 744 -25.66 7.51 -21.09
N PRO A 745 -24.75 6.56 -21.32
CA PRO A 745 -24.86 5.65 -22.44
C PRO A 745 -26.16 4.84 -22.38
N LYS A 746 -26.74 4.56 -23.53
CA LYS A 746 -27.98 3.76 -23.64
C LYS A 746 -27.83 2.38 -23.01
N ASP A 747 -26.67 1.77 -23.18
CA ASP A 747 -26.38 0.42 -22.69
C ASP A 747 -26.21 0.36 -21.16
N ASN A 748 -26.04 1.51 -20.48
CA ASN A 748 -26.05 1.60 -19.01
C ASN A 748 -27.46 1.80 -18.41
N VAL A 749 -28.56 1.76 -19.20
CA VAL A 749 -29.92 1.83 -18.64
C VAL A 749 -30.20 0.72 -17.63
N PRO A 750 -29.76 -0.54 -17.81
CA PRO A 750 -29.90 -1.57 -16.79
C PRO A 750 -29.22 -1.22 -15.45
N ASP A 751 -28.09 -0.52 -15.48
CA ASP A 751 -27.32 -0.16 -14.29
C ASP A 751 -28.05 0.88 -13.42
N LEU A 752 -29.06 1.56 -13.96
CA LEU A 752 -29.96 2.42 -13.17
C LEU A 752 -30.67 1.65 -12.05
N TYR A 753 -30.77 0.31 -12.15
CA TYR A 753 -31.27 -0.51 -11.05
C TYR A 753 -30.43 -0.37 -9.79
N GLU A 754 -29.13 -0.10 -9.93
CA GLU A 754 -28.17 0.05 -8.82
C GLU A 754 -28.17 1.46 -8.20
N VAL A 755 -28.68 2.45 -8.92
CA VAL A 755 -28.75 3.84 -8.44
C VAL A 755 -29.80 3.96 -7.35
N ASP A 756 -29.50 4.73 -6.30
CA ASP A 756 -30.42 4.94 -5.16
C ASP A 756 -31.72 5.64 -5.57
N ASP A 757 -32.80 5.25 -4.93
CA ASP A 757 -34.15 5.80 -5.25
C ASP A 757 -34.22 7.32 -5.00
N GLU A 758 -33.49 7.86 -4.02
CA GLU A 758 -33.45 9.31 -3.79
C GLU A 758 -32.76 10.02 -4.94
N VAL A 759 -31.67 9.46 -5.47
CA VAL A 759 -30.94 10.00 -6.63
C VAL A 759 -31.83 9.96 -7.87
N LYS A 760 -32.53 8.83 -8.11
CA LYS A 760 -33.49 8.68 -9.23
C LYS A 760 -34.61 9.68 -9.22
N LYS A 761 -35.13 10.04 -8.02
CA LYS A 761 -36.23 11.03 -7.89
C LYS A 761 -35.79 12.45 -8.20
N ASN A 762 -34.53 12.77 -7.97
CA ASN A 762 -33.99 14.13 -8.07
C ASN A 762 -33.17 14.39 -9.34
N LEU A 763 -32.73 13.35 -10.05
CA LEU A 763 -32.00 13.45 -11.31
C LEU A 763 -32.80 12.91 -12.48
N THR A 764 -32.74 13.60 -13.60
CA THR A 764 -33.28 13.12 -14.88
C THR A 764 -32.16 12.44 -15.67
N PHE A 765 -32.27 11.13 -15.91
CA PHE A 765 -31.33 10.38 -16.73
C PHE A 765 -31.78 10.37 -18.19
N LEU A 766 -30.87 10.75 -19.08
CA LEU A 766 -31.12 10.72 -20.52
C LEU A 766 -30.17 9.73 -21.19
N PRO A 767 -30.70 8.60 -21.70
CA PRO A 767 -29.86 7.60 -22.40
C PRO A 767 -29.51 8.10 -23.81
N MET A 768 -28.21 8.00 -24.14
CA MET A 768 -27.60 8.45 -25.38
C MET A 768 -26.98 7.28 -26.13
N SER A 769 -27.19 7.18 -27.42
CA SER A 769 -26.58 6.18 -28.30
C SER A 769 -25.49 6.78 -29.18
N ASP A 770 -25.55 8.07 -29.41
CA ASP A 770 -24.60 8.79 -30.27
C ASP A 770 -24.29 10.20 -29.75
N LEU A 771 -23.19 10.78 -30.21
CA LEU A 771 -22.73 12.11 -29.82
C LEU A 771 -23.67 13.24 -30.28
N ALA A 772 -24.39 13.06 -31.37
CA ALA A 772 -25.33 14.10 -31.82
C ALA A 772 -26.50 14.26 -30.81
N GLN A 773 -26.97 13.18 -30.20
CA GLN A 773 -27.95 13.25 -29.12
C GLN A 773 -27.38 13.92 -27.88
N VAL A 774 -26.13 13.62 -27.51
CA VAL A 774 -25.45 14.26 -26.38
C VAL A 774 -25.32 15.74 -26.59
N LEU A 775 -24.83 16.19 -27.75
CA LEU A 775 -24.65 17.62 -28.06
C LEU A 775 -25.99 18.36 -28.11
N ASN A 776 -27.02 17.74 -28.67
CA ASN A 776 -28.37 18.33 -28.70
C ASN A 776 -29.03 18.50 -27.30
N ALA A 777 -28.66 17.63 -26.36
CA ALA A 777 -29.14 17.70 -24.97
C ALA A 777 -28.31 18.65 -24.10
N ALA A 778 -26.99 18.71 -24.33
CA ALA A 778 -26.05 19.47 -23.51
C ALA A 778 -25.87 20.92 -23.94
N LEU A 779 -25.96 21.23 -25.27
CA LEU A 779 -25.76 22.57 -25.80
C LEU A 779 -27.07 23.37 -25.80
N LEU A 780 -26.96 24.67 -25.52
CA LEU A 780 -28.09 25.59 -25.66
C LEU A 780 -28.35 25.82 -27.17
N LYS A 781 -29.58 25.66 -27.60
CA LYS A 781 -29.93 25.97 -29.01
C LYS A 781 -29.65 27.45 -29.28
N PRO A 782 -28.90 27.78 -30.36
CA PRO A 782 -28.74 29.16 -30.75
C PRO A 782 -30.12 29.76 -31.08
N LYS A 783 -30.42 30.97 -30.59
CA LYS A 783 -31.60 31.69 -30.97
C LYS A 783 -31.52 31.96 -32.49
N SER A 784 -32.24 31.16 -33.26
CA SER A 784 -32.42 31.23 -34.73
C SER A 784 -31.16 31.18 -35.61
N VAL A 785 -30.75 29.97 -36.01
CA VAL A 785 -30.20 29.71 -37.36
C VAL A 785 -31.10 28.62 -37.99
N SER A 786 -31.66 28.91 -39.15
CA SER A 786 -32.57 28.01 -39.85
C SER A 786 -31.92 26.69 -40.19
N ALA A 787 -32.49 25.61 -39.69
CA ALA A 787 -32.05 24.25 -39.91
C ALA A 787 -32.13 23.88 -41.40
N ARG A 788 -31.03 23.57 -42.04
CA ARG A 788 -31.00 22.69 -43.24
C ARG A 788 -30.83 21.26 -42.75
N HIS A 789 -31.91 20.53 -42.82
CA HIS A 789 -32.13 19.08 -42.68
C HIS A 789 -31.36 18.30 -41.63
N PRO A 790 -31.97 18.01 -40.50
CA PRO A 790 -31.60 16.82 -39.73
C PRO A 790 -32.47 15.63 -40.14
N HIS A 791 -31.84 14.45 -40.23
CA HIS A 791 -32.63 13.21 -40.13
C HIS A 791 -33.48 13.27 -38.87
N PRO A 792 -34.77 12.82 -38.90
CA PRO A 792 -35.62 12.96 -37.76
C PRO A 792 -35.15 12.06 -36.61
N ALA A 793 -34.41 12.67 -35.68
CA ALA A 793 -34.15 12.03 -34.42
C ALA A 793 -35.49 11.89 -33.66
N LYS A 794 -35.91 10.66 -33.45
CA LYS A 794 -37.03 10.35 -32.55
C LYS A 794 -36.73 11.01 -31.19
N LYS A 795 -37.62 11.89 -30.73
CA LYS A 795 -37.52 12.51 -29.39
C LYS A 795 -37.28 11.43 -28.35
N ALA A 796 -36.14 11.46 -27.69
CA ALA A 796 -35.90 10.65 -26.50
C ALA A 796 -36.94 11.03 -25.45
N LYS A 797 -37.80 10.13 -25.06
CA LYS A 797 -38.71 10.31 -23.94
C LYS A 797 -37.92 10.19 -22.66
N PRO A 798 -38.16 11.02 -21.61
CA PRO A 798 -37.63 10.77 -20.29
C PRO A 798 -38.00 9.34 -19.89
N VAL A 799 -37.04 8.55 -19.47
CA VAL A 799 -37.31 7.24 -18.88
C VAL A 799 -37.77 7.54 -17.46
N GLU A 800 -39.07 7.66 -17.22
CA GLU A 800 -39.60 7.40 -15.90
C GLU A 800 -39.15 5.99 -15.53
N ALA A 801 -38.37 5.84 -14.46
CA ALA A 801 -37.88 4.57 -14.01
C ALA A 801 -39.09 3.68 -13.67
N ALA A 802 -39.57 2.94 -14.68
CA ALA A 802 -40.57 1.91 -14.47
C ALA A 802 -39.88 0.83 -13.61
N ILE A 803 -40.19 0.83 -12.34
CA ILE A 803 -39.87 -0.27 -11.44
C ILE A 803 -40.57 -1.50 -12.02
N PRO A 804 -39.90 -2.55 -12.41
CA PRO A 804 -40.59 -3.80 -12.74
C PRO A 804 -41.35 -4.23 -11.48
N PRO A 805 -42.62 -4.67 -11.63
CA PRO A 805 -43.44 -5.11 -10.51
C PRO A 805 -42.67 -6.24 -9.81
N ALA A 806 -42.62 -6.19 -8.49
CA ALA A 806 -42.07 -7.28 -7.68
C ALA A 806 -42.70 -8.62 -8.14
N PRO A 807 -41.92 -9.71 -8.22
CA PRO A 807 -42.48 -11.01 -8.60
C PRO A 807 -43.62 -11.34 -7.63
N GLU A 808 -44.81 -11.57 -8.20
CA GLU A 808 -45.95 -12.04 -7.43
C GLU A 808 -45.55 -13.30 -6.63
N LYS A 809 -45.84 -13.29 -5.34
CA LYS A 809 -45.68 -14.45 -4.48
C LYS A 809 -46.51 -15.59 -5.11
N PRO A 810 -45.94 -16.79 -5.27
CA PRO A 810 -46.69 -17.93 -5.78
C PRO A 810 -47.86 -18.20 -4.82
N LYS A 811 -49.06 -18.27 -5.38
CA LYS A 811 -50.25 -18.71 -4.64
C LYS A 811 -50.01 -20.16 -4.19
N PRO A 812 -50.39 -20.52 -2.97
CA PRO A 812 -50.30 -21.90 -2.51
C PRO A 812 -51.40 -22.73 -3.15
N GLY A 813 -51.01 -23.76 -3.88
CA GLY A 813 -51.94 -24.85 -4.29
C GLY A 813 -51.95 -25.18 -5.77
N ALA A 814 -51.13 -26.17 -6.12
CA ALA A 814 -51.53 -27.30 -6.96
C ALA A 814 -50.37 -28.32 -6.94
N VAL A 815 -50.64 -29.41 -6.26
CA VAL A 815 -49.93 -30.69 -6.34
C VAL A 815 -50.01 -31.19 -7.76
N CYS A 816 -48.92 -31.54 -8.37
CA CYS A 816 -48.62 -32.75 -9.11
C CYS A 816 -47.13 -32.84 -9.38
#